data_4f64e37b5cc72b804f5534c2f813ab4d
#
_entry.id   4f64e37b5cc72b804f5534c2f813ab4d
#
_cell.length_a   1.000
_cell.length_b   1.000
_cell.length_c   1.000
_cell.angle_alpha   90.00
_cell.angle_beta   90.00
_cell.angle_gamma   90.00
#
_symmetry.space_group_name_H-M   'P 1'
#
loop_
_entity.id
_entity.type
_entity.pdbx_description
1 polymer ?
#
loop_
_entity_poly.entity_id
_entity_poly.type
_entity_poly.pdbx_seq_one_letter_code
_entity_poly.pdbx_strand_id
1 'polypeptide(L)'
;MGMKYYAKSKKKGLSDKERGKQIKEPEEEQKTLNIHQEDIVRCAEAFFEEYGRYFSEKEKRLVIEACRIHDWGKANLVFQVMINPELAGERKLNVKSISQIPHGHLSAVTLSQNEFFAMDDSFTKDDFGAFVTAVYHHHTRKDQEDSSELRTYGKKYYLEEISDYLGQTRTKLYCSNLNQLLFHNNRYSGKFLCDPAVWNEYLLVKGLLNKFDYTVSAGYENAELACDIREKRLEKEVESFLEGKDLRPAQQFMKEHMDDSLVVIAPTGSGKTEAALLWLDGEKGFYTLPLKVSSNAIYSRIKNGYGYEHAVILHSDSMAMYLKENPGSAWEKQEQAKLLANPVTVCTIDQLFTFVYRALGTEIFAATLKYSKLIIDEIQSYDPRSIATILYGLKTIQQMGGRYAIITATFPPVLKDFMEQYGLADHCLFADFTEDPDILIRHKVSIQYSEMYLEEIAKQGKTKKVLVICNTVSRAQEVYEKLRERNDSVWLLHSRFIRRDRNLLEQKIMEFSESDEAGIWVTTQIVEASLDIDFDILHTEMCTADSLLQRMGRCNRKGRRIPELSNIFVYDNKNGSGSIYEENLYQRSLEKLKKYEDILFSEKQKTKYMNEVYRTEAIRNTEYYRKIQDCMEKFSEIHPAEYTLSEAKVRDIKSITVIPDTIYEENQELFEEVEDRYLSKERKQEIRTKLQDLTMGINLRTCFGHPDGIDKAAIGSTDIHRTQFVYEFDCETLQGRGLLLGEKADSIFL
;
A
#
# COMPACT_ATOMS: atom_id res chain seq x y z
N MET A 1 16.98 5.47 48.65
CA MET A 1 16.91 4.89 47.32
C MET A 1 15.91 5.72 46.52
N GLY A 2 16.35 6.32 45.38
CA GLY A 2 15.42 7.05 44.50
C GLY A 2 14.35 6.16 43.94
N MET A 3 13.22 6.75 43.52
CA MET A 3 12.10 6.01 42.91
C MET A 3 12.57 5.35 41.62
N LYS A 4 12.23 4.07 41.39
CA LYS A 4 12.42 3.44 40.07
C LYS A 4 11.28 3.84 39.16
N TYR A 5 11.60 4.43 38.02
CA TYR A 5 10.63 4.79 36.96
C TYR A 5 10.56 3.69 35.92
N TYR A 6 9.35 3.31 35.51
CA TYR A 6 9.10 2.22 34.57
C TYR A 6 8.50 2.74 33.25
N ALA A 7 8.84 2.07 32.16
CA ALA A 7 8.37 2.41 30.82
C ALA A 7 7.01 1.81 30.48
N LYS A 8 6.72 0.60 31.03
CA LYS A 8 5.50 -0.19 30.71
C LYS A 8 4.97 -0.88 31.98
N SER A 9 3.66 -1.23 31.97
CA SER A 9 3.07 -2.09 33.00
C SER A 9 3.68 -3.51 32.93
N LYS A 10 3.71 -4.19 34.08
CA LYS A 10 3.96 -5.66 34.09
C LYS A 10 2.95 -6.32 33.15
N LYS A 11 3.37 -7.19 32.25
CA LYS A 11 2.43 -8.09 31.57
C LYS A 11 1.71 -8.88 32.66
N LYS A 12 0.39 -8.69 32.81
CA LYS A 12 -0.40 -9.54 33.71
C LYS A 12 -0.33 -10.94 33.13
N GLY A 13 0.27 -11.87 33.86
CA GLY A 13 0.15 -13.31 33.55
C GLY A 13 -1.35 -13.64 33.46
N LEU A 14 -1.72 -14.44 32.46
CA LEU A 14 -3.06 -14.93 32.24
C LEU A 14 -3.65 -15.48 33.55
N SER A 15 -4.91 -15.20 33.86
CA SER A 15 -5.59 -15.74 35.03
C SER A 15 -5.58 -17.28 35.01
N ASP A 16 -5.69 -17.94 36.16
CA ASP A 16 -5.64 -19.42 36.27
C ASP A 16 -6.70 -20.14 35.38
N LYS A 17 -7.77 -19.46 34.99
CA LYS A 17 -8.77 -19.95 34.02
C LYS A 17 -8.26 -19.90 32.56
N GLU A 18 -7.38 -18.97 32.26
CA GLU A 18 -6.78 -18.81 30.93
C GLU A 18 -5.51 -19.67 30.73
N ARG A 19 -4.92 -20.16 31.83
CA ARG A 19 -3.70 -20.98 31.86
C ARG A 19 -3.91 -22.46 31.49
N GLY A 20 -5.12 -22.91 31.30
CA GLY A 20 -5.43 -24.33 31.09
C GLY A 20 -4.80 -24.99 29.86
N LYS A 21 -4.08 -24.28 29.02
CA LYS A 21 -3.49 -24.82 27.76
C LYS A 21 -2.19 -24.17 27.26
N GLN A 22 -1.50 -23.30 28.03
CA GLN A 22 -0.25 -22.70 27.53
C GLN A 22 0.92 -22.83 28.52
N ILE A 23 2.10 -23.10 27.97
CA ILE A 23 3.39 -23.15 28.64
C ILE A 23 3.64 -21.81 29.33
N LYS A 24 4.07 -21.83 30.62
CA LYS A 24 4.47 -20.63 31.38
C LYS A 24 5.60 -19.93 30.62
N GLU A 25 5.29 -18.77 30.01
CA GLU A 25 6.34 -17.81 29.69
C GLU A 25 6.89 -17.25 31.00
N PRO A 26 8.22 -17.08 31.15
CA PRO A 26 8.82 -16.46 32.32
C PRO A 26 8.23 -15.06 32.52
N GLU A 27 7.99 -14.65 33.78
CA GLU A 27 7.61 -13.28 34.11
C GLU A 27 8.73 -12.35 33.62
N GLU A 28 8.50 -11.62 32.53
CA GLU A 28 9.43 -10.60 32.09
C GLU A 28 9.54 -9.52 33.16
N GLU A 29 10.75 -9.23 33.64
CA GLU A 29 11.02 -8.12 34.54
C GLU A 29 10.51 -6.82 33.91
N GLN A 30 9.80 -6.01 34.71
CA GLN A 30 9.26 -4.73 34.25
C GLN A 30 10.40 -3.79 33.84
N LYS A 31 10.48 -3.40 32.56
CA LYS A 31 11.55 -2.57 32.01
C LYS A 31 11.51 -1.17 32.59
N THR A 32 12.63 -0.69 33.12
CA THR A 32 12.73 0.68 33.61
C THR A 32 12.77 1.68 32.47
N LEU A 33 12.40 2.93 32.76
CA LEU A 33 12.38 4.01 31.78
C LEU A 33 13.77 4.28 31.19
N ASN A 34 14.82 4.29 32.04
CA ASN A 34 16.21 4.46 31.58
C ASN A 34 16.62 3.39 30.58
N ILE A 35 16.41 2.11 30.91
CA ILE A 35 16.76 0.98 30.02
C ILE A 35 16.01 1.11 28.70
N HIS A 36 14.71 1.43 28.75
CA HIS A 36 13.91 1.60 27.52
C HIS A 36 14.48 2.72 26.63
N GLN A 37 14.80 3.88 27.20
CA GLN A 37 15.39 4.99 26.44
C GLN A 37 16.78 4.66 25.90
N GLU A 38 17.63 4.02 26.70
CA GLU A 38 18.96 3.56 26.25
C GLU A 38 18.86 2.58 25.09
N ASP A 39 17.90 1.65 25.13
CA ASP A 39 17.71 0.69 24.04
C ASP A 39 17.23 1.37 22.75
N ILE A 40 16.36 2.40 22.85
CA ILE A 40 15.90 3.15 21.68
C ILE A 40 17.07 3.97 21.08
N VAL A 41 17.88 4.60 21.92
CA VAL A 41 19.07 5.35 21.47
C VAL A 41 20.07 4.39 20.81
N ARG A 42 20.33 3.23 21.40
CA ARG A 42 21.21 2.20 20.82
C ARG A 42 20.70 1.70 19.47
N CYS A 43 19.39 1.46 19.37
CA CYS A 43 18.75 1.10 18.10
C CYS A 43 18.95 2.19 17.03
N ALA A 44 18.81 3.47 17.41
CA ALA A 44 19.04 4.60 16.50
C ALA A 44 20.52 4.72 16.10
N GLU A 45 21.46 4.58 17.04
CA GLU A 45 22.91 4.62 16.78
C GLU A 45 23.33 3.48 15.83
N ALA A 46 22.89 2.24 16.08
CA ALA A 46 23.15 1.09 15.21
C ALA A 46 22.56 1.30 13.80
N PHE A 47 21.37 1.88 13.71
CA PHE A 47 20.77 2.24 12.43
C PHE A 47 21.64 3.27 11.67
N PHE A 48 22.13 4.31 12.33
CA PHE A 48 22.95 5.32 11.67
C PHE A 48 24.39 4.85 11.35
N GLU A 49 24.91 3.84 12.03
CA GLU A 49 26.16 3.20 11.61
C GLU A 49 26.05 2.60 10.21
N GLU A 50 24.89 2.05 9.88
CA GLU A 50 24.66 1.38 8.60
C GLU A 50 24.07 2.30 7.52
N TYR A 51 23.01 3.05 7.87
CA TYR A 51 22.29 3.93 6.93
C TYR A 51 22.73 5.39 7.01
N GLY A 52 23.73 5.73 7.84
CA GLY A 52 24.14 7.11 8.10
C GLY A 52 24.55 7.91 6.85
N ARG A 53 24.96 7.24 5.77
CA ARG A 53 25.31 7.88 4.49
C ARG A 53 24.14 8.66 3.84
N TYR A 54 22.89 8.36 4.21
CA TYR A 54 21.70 9.03 3.70
C TYR A 54 21.27 10.25 4.51
N PHE A 55 21.99 10.56 5.59
CA PHE A 55 21.63 11.58 6.57
C PHE A 55 22.79 12.52 6.85
N SER A 56 22.49 13.81 7.00
CA SER A 56 23.45 14.77 7.54
C SER A 56 23.71 14.52 9.02
N GLU A 57 24.85 14.99 9.53
CA GLU A 57 25.17 14.87 10.97
C GLU A 57 24.12 15.59 11.84
N LYS A 58 23.59 16.72 11.36
CA LYS A 58 22.49 17.45 12.02
C LYS A 58 21.24 16.59 12.14
N GLU A 59 20.79 15.92 11.06
CA GLU A 59 19.63 15.05 11.07
C GLU A 59 19.81 13.86 12.03
N LYS A 60 20.98 13.22 12.01
CA LYS A 60 21.32 12.13 12.95
C LYS A 60 21.19 12.60 14.39
N ARG A 61 21.79 13.76 14.69
CA ARG A 61 21.78 14.34 16.04
C ARG A 61 20.37 14.67 16.50
N LEU A 62 19.54 15.32 15.67
CA LEU A 62 18.14 15.63 15.98
C LEU A 62 17.36 14.38 16.33
N VAL A 63 17.49 13.31 15.57
CA VAL A 63 16.76 12.05 15.80
C VAL A 63 17.23 11.38 17.09
N ILE A 64 18.54 11.29 17.33
CA ILE A 64 19.09 10.66 18.55
C ILE A 64 18.62 11.42 19.80
N GLU A 65 18.64 12.75 19.77
CA GLU A 65 18.18 13.57 20.91
C GLU A 65 16.66 13.45 21.10
N ALA A 66 15.88 13.33 20.02
CA ALA A 66 14.45 13.03 20.13
C ALA A 66 14.21 11.66 20.81
N CYS A 67 15.00 10.64 20.47
CA CYS A 67 14.94 9.32 21.12
C CYS A 67 15.26 9.39 22.62
N ARG A 68 16.19 10.26 23.04
CA ARG A 68 16.53 10.45 24.46
C ARG A 68 15.42 11.10 25.27
N ILE A 69 14.63 11.97 24.66
CA ILE A 69 13.73 12.89 25.36
C ILE A 69 12.27 12.49 25.30
N HIS A 70 11.83 11.78 24.25
CA HIS A 70 10.42 11.59 23.93
C HIS A 70 9.57 11.05 25.09
N ASP A 71 10.17 10.24 25.93
CA ASP A 71 9.49 9.52 27.03
C ASP A 71 9.73 10.14 28.42
N TRP A 72 10.40 11.29 28.53
CA TRP A 72 10.62 11.95 29.83
C TRP A 72 9.31 12.17 30.61
N GLY A 73 8.23 12.45 29.91
CA GLY A 73 6.91 12.62 30.51
C GLY A 73 6.36 11.38 31.20
N LYS A 74 6.90 10.18 30.94
CA LYS A 74 6.53 8.96 31.69
C LYS A 74 7.01 8.98 33.15
N ALA A 75 7.98 9.84 33.49
CA ALA A 75 8.40 10.01 34.88
C ALA A 75 7.32 10.69 35.77
N ASN A 76 6.15 11.10 35.22
CA ASN A 76 5.09 11.68 36.05
C ASN A 76 4.43 10.64 36.98
N LEU A 77 4.11 11.08 38.20
CA LEU A 77 3.59 10.23 39.27
C LEU A 77 2.29 9.50 38.87
N VAL A 78 1.40 10.16 38.13
CA VAL A 78 0.10 9.58 37.72
C VAL A 78 0.31 8.41 36.81
N PHE A 79 1.20 8.54 35.81
CA PHE A 79 1.56 7.44 34.90
C PHE A 79 2.24 6.29 35.65
N GLN A 80 3.19 6.59 36.53
CA GLN A 80 3.91 5.58 37.31
C GLN A 80 2.97 4.76 38.22
N VAL A 81 2.02 5.42 38.88
CA VAL A 81 1.01 4.73 39.73
C VAL A 81 0.07 3.87 38.85
N MET A 82 -0.25 4.28 37.63
CA MET A 82 -1.11 3.48 36.77
C MET A 82 -0.43 2.17 36.31
N ILE A 83 0.85 2.24 35.97
CA ILE A 83 1.58 1.06 35.51
C ILE A 83 2.12 0.21 36.67
N ASN A 84 2.22 0.78 37.87
CA ASN A 84 2.59 0.10 39.11
C ASN A 84 1.64 0.51 40.24
N PRO A 85 0.47 -0.15 40.37
CA PRO A 85 -0.55 0.22 41.38
C PRO A 85 -0.09 0.14 42.84
N GLU A 86 1.00 -0.57 43.14
CA GLU A 86 1.53 -0.64 44.53
C GLU A 86 1.97 0.74 45.02
N LEU A 87 2.48 1.61 44.11
CA LEU A 87 2.85 2.98 44.43
C LEU A 87 1.65 3.86 44.89
N ALA A 88 0.41 3.49 44.54
CA ALA A 88 -0.79 4.25 44.92
C ALA A 88 -0.98 4.31 46.45
N GLY A 89 -0.69 3.22 47.13
CA GLY A 89 -0.77 3.15 48.61
C GLY A 89 0.32 3.96 49.27
N GLU A 90 1.54 3.93 48.78
CA GLU A 90 2.69 4.66 49.33
C GLU A 90 2.52 6.17 49.16
N ARG A 91 2.03 6.62 47.99
CA ARG A 91 1.87 8.05 47.65
C ARG A 91 0.47 8.60 47.94
N LYS A 92 -0.46 7.79 48.47
CA LYS A 92 -1.87 8.16 48.78
C LYS A 92 -2.58 8.87 47.60
N LEU A 93 -2.35 8.38 46.37
CA LEU A 93 -2.86 8.99 45.14
C LEU A 93 -4.02 8.18 44.55
N ASN A 94 -5.18 8.82 44.38
CA ASN A 94 -6.29 8.24 43.62
C ASN A 94 -6.25 8.67 42.17
N VAL A 95 -5.57 7.86 41.30
CA VAL A 95 -5.40 8.18 39.89
C VAL A 95 -6.69 8.16 39.06
N LYS A 96 -7.74 7.45 39.50
CA LYS A 96 -9.01 7.37 38.76
C LYS A 96 -9.75 8.72 38.67
N SER A 97 -9.43 9.66 39.56
CA SER A 97 -10.04 11.00 39.59
C SER A 97 -9.18 12.08 38.90
N ILE A 98 -8.03 11.70 38.31
CA ILE A 98 -7.08 12.64 37.72
C ILE A 98 -7.10 12.48 36.20
N SER A 99 -7.40 13.58 35.50
CA SER A 99 -7.22 13.63 34.04
C SER A 99 -5.73 13.52 33.73
N GLN A 100 -5.37 12.56 32.84
CA GLN A 100 -3.99 12.37 32.47
C GLN A 100 -3.59 13.30 31.33
N ILE A 101 -2.40 13.89 31.46
CA ILE A 101 -1.73 14.54 30.34
C ILE A 101 -0.86 13.49 29.63
N PRO A 102 -0.93 13.39 28.30
CA PRO A 102 -0.06 12.51 27.53
C PRO A 102 1.42 12.79 27.81
N HIS A 103 2.20 11.75 28.02
CA HIS A 103 3.61 11.91 28.37
C HIS A 103 4.43 12.62 27.28
N GLY A 104 4.11 12.49 26.00
CA GLY A 104 4.74 13.26 24.93
C GLY A 104 4.57 14.77 25.08
N HIS A 105 3.38 15.22 25.56
CA HIS A 105 3.12 16.63 25.84
C HIS A 105 4.00 17.15 27.00
N LEU A 106 4.15 16.35 28.05
CA LEU A 106 5.04 16.67 29.17
C LEU A 106 6.51 16.70 28.73
N SER A 107 6.95 15.70 27.95
CA SER A 107 8.32 15.63 27.42
C SER A 107 8.66 16.89 26.61
N ALA A 108 7.80 17.30 25.70
CA ALA A 108 8.00 18.45 24.82
C ALA A 108 8.14 19.80 25.58
N VAL A 109 7.53 19.93 26.75
CA VAL A 109 7.61 21.17 27.57
C VAL A 109 8.65 21.08 28.68
N THR A 110 9.39 19.99 28.80
CA THR A 110 10.47 19.80 29.79
C THR A 110 11.79 20.40 29.34
N LEU A 111 12.07 20.37 28.04
CA LEU A 111 13.30 20.90 27.44
C LEU A 111 13.19 22.41 27.20
N SER A 112 14.18 23.19 27.62
CA SER A 112 14.27 24.61 27.22
C SER A 112 14.91 24.78 25.86
N GLN A 113 14.60 25.88 25.16
CA GLN A 113 15.26 26.21 23.90
C GLN A 113 16.79 26.36 24.06
N ASN A 114 17.24 26.94 25.20
CA ASN A 114 18.69 27.11 25.46
C ASN A 114 19.39 25.74 25.60
N GLU A 115 18.76 24.77 26.27
CA GLU A 115 19.29 23.41 26.36
C GLU A 115 19.33 22.75 25.00
N PHE A 116 18.30 22.92 24.17
CA PHE A 116 18.25 22.39 22.82
C PHE A 116 19.40 22.95 21.95
N PHE A 117 19.59 24.28 21.95
CA PHE A 117 20.68 24.90 21.17
C PHE A 117 22.07 24.57 21.73
N ALA A 118 22.18 24.21 23.00
CA ALA A 118 23.45 23.76 23.61
C ALA A 118 23.80 22.30 23.23
N MET A 119 22.88 21.53 22.66
CA MET A 119 23.17 20.17 22.16
C MET A 119 24.00 20.19 20.88
N ASP A 120 23.77 21.19 20.01
CA ASP A 120 24.51 21.35 18.76
C ASP A 120 24.38 22.80 18.25
N ASP A 121 25.53 23.43 17.96
CA ASP A 121 25.59 24.83 17.52
C ASP A 121 24.93 25.06 16.14
N SER A 122 24.70 24.00 15.34
CA SER A 122 24.04 24.08 14.05
C SER A 122 22.49 24.10 14.15
N PHE A 123 21.93 23.85 15.32
CA PHE A 123 20.50 23.83 15.51
C PHE A 123 19.87 25.21 15.42
N THR A 124 18.75 25.29 14.71
CA THR A 124 17.97 26.50 14.46
C THR A 124 16.62 26.50 15.20
N LYS A 125 15.90 27.62 15.12
CA LYS A 125 14.53 27.68 15.66
C LYS A 125 13.55 26.78 14.90
N ASP A 126 13.78 26.56 13.61
CA ASP A 126 12.94 25.70 12.80
C ASP A 126 13.17 24.24 13.17
N ASP A 127 14.43 23.85 13.39
CA ASP A 127 14.79 22.53 13.93
C ASP A 127 14.16 22.30 15.29
N PHE A 128 14.14 23.32 16.16
CA PHE A 128 13.41 23.22 17.45
C PHE A 128 11.91 23.01 17.26
N GLY A 129 11.29 23.72 16.32
CA GLY A 129 9.87 23.53 15.98
C GLY A 129 9.57 22.12 15.50
N ALA A 130 10.37 21.60 14.57
CA ALA A 130 10.23 20.23 14.06
C ALA A 130 10.44 19.19 15.18
N PHE A 131 11.51 19.35 15.97
CA PHE A 131 11.86 18.47 17.07
C PHE A 131 10.79 18.42 18.17
N VAL A 132 10.38 19.57 18.69
CA VAL A 132 9.40 19.61 19.78
C VAL A 132 8.03 19.12 19.33
N THR A 133 7.68 19.34 18.04
CA THR A 133 6.45 18.81 17.46
C THR A 133 6.52 17.28 17.33
N ALA A 134 7.65 16.74 16.91
CA ALA A 134 7.86 15.30 16.81
C ALA A 134 7.73 14.62 18.19
N VAL A 135 8.37 15.16 19.21
CA VAL A 135 8.27 14.66 20.59
C VAL A 135 6.86 14.78 21.14
N TYR A 136 6.19 15.91 20.90
CA TYR A 136 4.81 16.14 21.37
C TYR A 136 3.83 15.13 20.80
N HIS A 137 3.93 14.83 19.52
CA HIS A 137 3.00 13.99 18.76
C HIS A 137 3.50 12.56 18.49
N HIS A 138 4.53 12.06 19.18
CA HIS A 138 5.08 10.73 18.87
C HIS A 138 4.06 9.59 19.02
N HIS A 139 3.01 9.77 19.85
CA HIS A 139 1.90 8.85 19.94
C HIS A 139 0.63 9.29 19.18
N THR A 140 0.77 10.04 18.09
CA THR A 140 -0.32 10.33 17.14
C THR A 140 -1.57 10.99 17.73
N ARG A 141 -1.43 11.85 18.74
CA ARG A 141 -2.55 12.59 19.35
C ARG A 141 -2.67 13.99 18.75
N LYS A 142 -3.91 14.38 18.41
CA LYS A 142 -4.23 15.69 17.82
C LYS A 142 -4.43 16.77 18.87
N ASP A 143 -4.73 16.38 20.11
CA ASP A 143 -5.14 17.30 21.16
C ASP A 143 -4.03 18.29 21.56
N GLN A 144 -4.43 19.53 21.78
CA GLN A 144 -3.56 20.56 22.31
C GLN A 144 -3.91 20.81 23.78
N GLU A 145 -2.91 20.72 24.65
CA GLU A 145 -3.08 20.97 26.07
C GLU A 145 -3.11 22.48 26.38
N ASP A 146 -3.94 22.86 27.33
CA ASP A 146 -3.91 24.22 27.89
C ASP A 146 -2.64 24.44 28.71
N SER A 147 -1.95 25.55 28.49
CA SER A 147 -0.73 25.90 29.22
C SER A 147 -0.92 26.00 30.70
N SER A 148 -2.11 26.41 31.20
CA SER A 148 -2.42 26.52 32.62
C SER A 148 -2.64 25.16 33.27
N GLU A 149 -3.31 24.25 32.57
CA GLU A 149 -3.47 22.86 32.97
C GLU A 149 -2.16 22.13 33.06
N LEU A 150 -1.30 22.26 32.00
CA LEU A 150 0.06 21.71 31.99
C LEU A 150 0.88 22.17 33.18
N ARG A 151 0.88 23.47 33.48
CA ARG A 151 1.62 24.02 34.64
C ARG A 151 1.09 23.50 35.96
N THR A 152 -0.23 23.42 36.10
CA THR A 152 -0.88 22.93 37.32
C THR A 152 -0.59 21.46 37.56
N TYR A 153 -0.77 20.64 36.50
CA TYR A 153 -0.44 19.23 36.53
C TYR A 153 1.07 19.00 36.78
N GLY A 154 1.91 19.75 36.09
CA GLY A 154 3.38 19.64 36.19
C GLY A 154 3.88 19.91 37.60
N LYS A 155 3.41 20.98 38.26
CA LYS A 155 3.75 21.31 39.65
C LYS A 155 3.34 20.22 40.63
N LYS A 156 2.20 19.57 40.39
CA LYS A 156 1.63 18.63 41.32
C LYS A 156 2.12 17.20 41.17
N TYR A 157 2.44 16.79 39.95
CA TYR A 157 2.65 15.37 39.64
C TYR A 157 3.92 15.07 38.83
N TYR A 158 4.68 16.08 38.38
CA TYR A 158 5.74 15.84 37.42
C TYR A 158 7.08 16.50 37.75
N LEU A 159 7.15 17.77 38.15
CA LEU A 159 8.41 18.51 38.29
C LEU A 159 9.39 17.90 39.32
N GLU A 160 8.88 17.38 40.44
CA GLU A 160 9.68 16.67 41.43
C GLU A 160 10.21 15.36 40.83
N GLU A 161 9.33 14.57 40.25
CA GLU A 161 9.65 13.24 39.71
C GLU A 161 10.64 13.34 38.55
N ILE A 162 10.46 14.27 37.61
CA ILE A 162 11.39 14.45 36.48
C ILE A 162 12.75 14.99 36.96
N SER A 163 12.76 15.78 38.04
CA SER A 163 14.02 16.26 38.64
C SER A 163 14.82 15.11 39.25
N ASP A 164 14.13 14.21 39.97
CA ASP A 164 14.73 12.99 40.52
C ASP A 164 15.24 12.06 39.40
N TYR A 165 14.41 11.87 38.37
CA TYR A 165 14.76 11.04 37.22
C TYR A 165 16.01 11.54 36.46
N LEU A 166 16.08 12.83 36.18
CA LEU A 166 17.20 13.44 35.45
C LEU A 166 18.44 13.71 36.35
N GLY A 167 18.30 13.60 37.67
CA GLY A 167 19.35 14.02 38.61
C GLY A 167 19.62 15.52 38.55
N GLN A 168 18.68 16.32 38.04
CA GLN A 168 18.84 17.77 37.83
C GLN A 168 17.54 18.49 38.21
N THR A 169 17.60 19.49 39.08
CA THR A 169 16.41 20.23 39.55
C THR A 169 15.72 20.94 38.39
N ARG A 170 14.43 20.62 38.18
CA ARG A 170 13.52 21.30 37.26
C ARG A 170 12.50 22.13 38.08
N THR A 171 12.50 23.43 37.88
CA THR A 171 11.63 24.35 38.63
C THR A 171 10.39 24.79 37.88
N LYS A 172 10.36 24.59 36.56
CA LYS A 172 9.24 25.00 35.70
C LYS A 172 9.17 24.15 34.41
N LEU A 173 7.97 24.13 33.80
CA LEU A 173 7.76 23.66 32.44
C LEU A 173 7.84 24.82 31.45
N TYR A 174 8.44 24.57 30.31
CA TYR A 174 8.59 25.57 29.25
C TYR A 174 7.38 25.54 28.32
N CYS A 175 6.20 25.90 28.85
CA CYS A 175 4.94 25.89 28.07
C CYS A 175 4.96 26.82 26.87
N SER A 176 5.92 27.75 26.76
CA SER A 176 6.17 28.53 25.55
C SER A 176 6.51 27.68 24.33
N ASN A 177 6.99 26.44 24.53
CA ASN A 177 7.29 25.50 23.45
C ASN A 177 6.03 25.14 22.66
N LEU A 178 4.84 25.18 23.27
CA LEU A 178 3.57 24.96 22.56
C LEU A 178 3.35 25.97 21.41
N ASN A 179 3.92 27.18 21.55
CA ASN A 179 3.87 28.19 20.49
C ASN A 179 4.82 27.89 19.32
N GLN A 180 5.68 26.90 19.45
CA GLN A 180 6.63 26.46 18.42
C GLN A 180 6.12 25.21 17.68
N LEU A 181 5.04 24.59 18.15
CA LEU A 181 4.45 23.43 17.49
C LEU A 181 3.96 23.80 16.08
N LEU A 182 4.37 23.02 15.09
CA LEU A 182 4.08 23.30 13.69
C LEU A 182 2.57 23.31 13.38
N PHE A 183 1.75 22.57 14.14
CA PHE A 183 0.31 22.40 13.86
C PHE A 183 -0.58 23.41 14.58
N HIS A 184 -0.10 23.99 15.66
CA HIS A 184 -0.92 24.77 16.58
C HIS A 184 -0.69 26.27 16.47
N ASN A 185 0.30 26.69 15.68
CA ASN A 185 0.61 28.09 15.50
C ASN A 185 0.45 28.49 14.02
N ASN A 186 -0.52 29.37 13.73
CA ASN A 186 -0.78 29.88 12.38
C ASN A 186 0.48 30.48 11.70
N ARG A 187 1.43 31.01 12.47
CA ARG A 187 2.71 31.50 11.93
C ARG A 187 3.56 30.38 11.35
N TYR A 188 3.60 29.23 12.04
CA TYR A 188 4.37 28.08 11.58
C TYR A 188 3.62 27.26 10.53
N SER A 189 2.32 27.06 10.66
CA SER A 189 1.54 26.38 9.63
C SER A 189 1.62 27.08 8.27
N GLY A 190 1.62 28.42 8.26
CA GLY A 190 1.86 29.18 7.03
C GLY A 190 3.28 29.04 6.48
N LYS A 191 4.28 28.91 7.35
CA LYS A 191 5.69 28.84 6.95
C LYS A 191 6.03 27.51 6.25
N PHE A 192 5.61 26.37 6.75
CA PHE A 192 5.95 25.09 6.11
C PHE A 192 5.13 24.80 4.86
N LEU A 193 3.98 25.46 4.65
CA LEU A 193 3.29 25.43 3.36
C LEU A 193 4.11 26.14 2.28
N CYS A 194 4.89 27.18 2.68
CA CYS A 194 5.75 27.93 1.78
C CYS A 194 7.19 27.34 1.69
N ASP A 195 7.68 26.70 2.77
CA ASP A 195 8.99 26.08 2.86
C ASP A 195 8.86 24.63 3.33
N PRO A 196 8.81 23.68 2.41
CA PRO A 196 8.63 22.27 2.74
C PRO A 196 9.81 21.68 3.54
N ALA A 197 10.97 22.33 3.65
CA ALA A 197 12.13 21.80 4.36
C ALA A 197 11.82 21.56 5.84
N VAL A 198 11.12 22.48 6.50
CA VAL A 198 10.75 22.35 7.92
C VAL A 198 9.78 21.17 8.12
N TRP A 199 8.83 21.00 7.21
CA TRP A 199 7.91 19.87 7.24
C TRP A 199 8.65 18.54 7.02
N ASN A 200 9.56 18.49 6.06
CA ASN A 200 10.34 17.30 5.74
C ASN A 200 11.26 16.90 6.91
N GLU A 201 11.83 17.88 7.63
CA GLU A 201 12.61 17.62 8.84
C GLU A 201 11.74 17.03 9.96
N TYR A 202 10.54 17.58 10.17
CA TYR A 202 9.57 16.98 11.10
C TYR A 202 9.20 15.54 10.71
N LEU A 203 8.91 15.29 9.43
CA LEU A 203 8.61 13.94 8.92
C LEU A 203 9.75 12.97 9.25
N LEU A 204 10.98 13.44 9.07
CA LEU A 204 12.17 12.65 9.34
C LEU A 204 12.32 12.34 10.84
N VAL A 205 12.32 13.37 11.68
CA VAL A 205 12.56 13.21 13.12
C VAL A 205 11.47 12.34 13.75
N LYS A 206 10.20 12.65 13.49
CA LYS A 206 9.10 11.86 14.06
C LYS A 206 9.03 10.46 13.46
N GLY A 207 9.23 10.33 12.15
CA GLY A 207 9.16 9.04 11.46
C GLY A 207 10.19 8.05 11.97
N LEU A 208 11.44 8.49 12.14
CA LEU A 208 12.51 7.64 12.70
C LEU A 208 12.36 7.42 14.20
N LEU A 209 11.96 8.44 14.97
CA LEU A 209 11.63 8.27 16.38
C LEU A 209 10.59 7.17 16.58
N ASN A 210 9.49 7.23 15.82
CA ASN A 210 8.45 6.21 15.89
C ASN A 210 8.93 4.84 15.43
N LYS A 211 9.78 4.79 14.40
CA LYS A 211 10.36 3.53 13.93
C LYS A 211 11.18 2.84 15.03
N PHE A 212 12.04 3.58 15.70
CA PHE A 212 12.90 3.03 16.76
C PHE A 212 12.11 2.68 18.02
N ASP A 213 11.17 3.53 18.46
CA ASP A 213 10.32 3.24 19.61
C ASP A 213 9.44 2.00 19.36
N TYR A 214 8.80 1.90 18.20
CA TYR A 214 7.97 0.73 17.86
C TYR A 214 8.80 -0.55 17.77
N THR A 215 9.99 -0.49 17.19
CA THR A 215 10.93 -1.62 17.09
C THR A 215 11.32 -2.16 18.47
N VAL A 216 11.82 -1.28 19.35
CA VAL A 216 12.21 -1.66 20.71
C VAL A 216 11.01 -2.05 21.57
N SER A 217 9.84 -1.42 21.31
CA SER A 217 8.59 -1.77 21.98
C SER A 217 8.03 -3.13 21.56
N ALA A 218 8.32 -3.58 20.34
CA ALA A 218 8.00 -4.91 19.85
C ALA A 218 9.00 -6.00 20.31
N GLY A 219 10.12 -5.60 20.94
CA GLY A 219 11.13 -6.52 21.45
C GLY A 219 12.30 -6.77 20.49
N TYR A 220 12.41 -6.00 19.41
CA TYR A 220 13.53 -6.08 18.47
C TYR A 220 14.65 -5.11 18.86
N GLU A 221 15.89 -5.50 18.64
CA GLU A 221 17.07 -4.67 18.91
C GLU A 221 17.38 -3.71 17.76
N ASN A 222 17.14 -4.13 16.52
CA ASN A 222 17.47 -3.40 15.30
C ASN A 222 16.23 -2.98 14.52
N ALA A 223 16.19 -1.74 14.07
CA ALA A 223 15.09 -1.19 13.27
C ALA A 223 15.01 -1.77 11.86
N GLU A 224 16.12 -2.26 11.36
CA GLU A 224 16.23 -3.02 10.12
C GLU A 224 16.72 -4.43 10.42
N LEU A 225 16.42 -5.40 9.57
CA LEU A 225 16.90 -6.76 9.77
C LEU A 225 18.43 -6.83 9.73
N ALA A 226 18.98 -7.80 10.45
CA ALA A 226 20.42 -7.94 10.65
C ALA A 226 21.22 -8.03 9.34
N CYS A 227 22.50 -7.59 9.39
CA CYS A 227 23.37 -7.51 8.22
C CYS A 227 23.60 -8.85 7.52
N ASP A 228 23.62 -9.97 8.25
CA ASP A 228 23.76 -11.32 7.70
C ASP A 228 22.63 -11.67 6.70
N ILE A 229 21.42 -11.20 6.96
CA ILE A 229 20.29 -11.36 6.03
C ILE A 229 20.49 -10.50 4.78
N ARG A 230 21.11 -9.34 4.91
CA ARG A 230 21.38 -8.40 3.81
C ARG A 230 22.58 -8.78 2.95
N GLU A 231 23.46 -9.66 3.42
CA GLU A 231 24.53 -10.22 2.60
C GLU A 231 23.99 -11.07 1.46
N LYS A 232 22.78 -11.66 1.62
CA LYS A 232 22.03 -12.29 0.52
C LYS A 232 21.27 -11.20 -0.25
N ARG A 233 21.92 -10.64 -1.23
CA ARG A 233 21.42 -9.52 -2.04
C ARG A 233 20.51 -10.02 -3.17
N LEU A 234 19.33 -9.40 -3.29
CA LEU A 234 18.34 -9.79 -4.30
C LEU A 234 18.87 -9.68 -5.74
N GLU A 235 19.67 -8.65 -6.04
CA GLU A 235 20.20 -8.49 -7.40
C GLU A 235 21.13 -9.66 -7.80
N LYS A 236 21.86 -10.28 -6.87
CA LYS A 236 22.69 -11.46 -7.15
C LYS A 236 21.84 -12.68 -7.50
N GLU A 237 20.71 -12.86 -6.83
CA GLU A 237 19.76 -13.92 -7.16
C GLU A 237 19.13 -13.68 -8.55
N VAL A 238 18.83 -12.43 -8.88
CA VAL A 238 18.35 -12.04 -10.22
C VAL A 238 19.44 -12.23 -11.29
N GLU A 239 20.68 -11.85 -11.00
CA GLU A 239 21.83 -12.09 -11.88
C GLU A 239 22.05 -13.59 -12.13
N SER A 240 21.98 -14.40 -11.09
CA SER A 240 22.07 -15.86 -11.21
C SER A 240 20.93 -16.44 -12.06
N PHE A 241 19.70 -15.94 -11.92
CA PHE A 241 18.58 -16.33 -12.77
C PHE A 241 18.78 -15.95 -14.24
N LEU A 242 19.51 -14.86 -14.50
CA LEU A 242 19.84 -14.37 -15.84
C LEU A 242 21.14 -14.96 -16.38
N GLU A 243 21.85 -15.81 -15.62
CA GLU A 243 23.14 -16.38 -16.02
C GLU A 243 23.06 -17.07 -17.40
N GLY A 244 24.03 -16.75 -18.25
CA GLY A 244 24.08 -17.24 -19.62
C GLY A 244 23.19 -16.50 -20.64
N LYS A 245 22.53 -15.40 -20.20
CA LYS A 245 21.75 -14.51 -21.07
C LYS A 245 22.35 -13.11 -21.06
N ASP A 246 22.44 -12.48 -22.24
CA ASP A 246 22.80 -11.06 -22.28
C ASP A 246 21.70 -10.20 -21.65
N LEU A 247 22.11 -9.18 -20.88
CA LEU A 247 21.16 -8.20 -20.34
C LEU A 247 20.51 -7.44 -21.51
N ARG A 248 19.20 -7.29 -21.43
CA ARG A 248 18.44 -6.47 -22.37
C ARG A 248 18.72 -4.98 -22.15
N PRO A 249 18.49 -4.12 -23.16
CA PRO A 249 18.84 -2.69 -23.06
C PRO A 249 18.29 -1.99 -21.82
N ALA A 250 17.04 -2.25 -21.44
CA ALA A 250 16.44 -1.67 -20.24
C ALA A 250 17.09 -2.18 -18.93
N GLN A 251 17.48 -3.46 -18.90
CA GLN A 251 18.18 -4.07 -17.75
C GLN A 251 19.58 -3.48 -17.58
N GLN A 252 20.30 -3.35 -18.69
CA GLN A 252 21.63 -2.73 -18.72
C GLN A 252 21.56 -1.28 -18.24
N PHE A 253 20.63 -0.48 -18.80
CA PHE A 253 20.44 0.91 -18.44
C PHE A 253 20.14 1.08 -16.95
N MET A 254 19.20 0.34 -16.39
CA MET A 254 18.83 0.44 -14.97
C MET A 254 19.96 0.01 -14.05
N LYS A 255 20.77 -0.96 -14.46
CA LYS A 255 21.98 -1.39 -13.74
C LYS A 255 23.09 -0.34 -13.76
N GLU A 256 23.23 0.41 -14.84
CA GLU A 256 24.23 1.49 -14.98
C GLU A 256 23.82 2.76 -14.24
N HIS A 257 22.53 2.96 -13.97
CA HIS A 257 21.96 4.15 -13.36
C HIS A 257 21.33 3.87 -11.97
N MET A 258 22.01 3.07 -11.17
CA MET A 258 21.50 2.67 -9.84
C MET A 258 21.35 3.84 -8.86
N ASP A 259 22.12 4.90 -9.02
CA ASP A 259 22.08 6.08 -8.13
C ASP A 259 21.10 7.18 -8.59
N ASP A 260 20.48 7.01 -9.75
CA ASP A 260 19.57 7.99 -10.33
C ASP A 260 18.11 7.63 -10.06
N SER A 261 17.23 8.65 -10.00
CA SER A 261 15.79 8.44 -10.16
C SER A 261 15.46 8.28 -11.64
N LEU A 262 14.58 7.34 -11.97
CA LEU A 262 14.35 6.88 -13.34
C LEU A 262 12.88 6.88 -13.75
N VAL A 263 12.61 7.18 -15.03
CA VAL A 263 11.39 6.76 -15.74
C VAL A 263 11.82 5.90 -16.92
N VAL A 264 11.46 4.61 -16.88
CA VAL A 264 11.85 3.61 -17.88
C VAL A 264 10.61 3.09 -18.58
N ILE A 265 10.54 3.31 -19.90
CA ILE A 265 9.48 2.84 -20.76
C ILE A 265 10.01 1.62 -21.53
N ALA A 266 9.43 0.46 -21.28
CA ALA A 266 9.86 -0.77 -21.92
C ALA A 266 8.67 -1.71 -22.13
N PRO A 267 8.54 -2.37 -23.30
CA PRO A 267 7.40 -3.18 -23.65
C PRO A 267 7.13 -4.33 -22.70
N THR A 268 5.90 -4.82 -22.70
CA THR A 268 5.55 -6.03 -21.93
C THR A 268 6.38 -7.22 -22.42
N GLY A 269 6.98 -7.97 -21.48
CA GLY A 269 7.85 -9.10 -21.79
C GLY A 269 9.32 -8.74 -22.06
N SER A 270 9.71 -7.45 -21.93
CA SER A 270 11.10 -7.00 -22.09
C SER A 270 11.98 -7.23 -20.84
N GLY A 271 11.48 -7.86 -19.78
CA GLY A 271 12.25 -8.07 -18.54
C GLY A 271 12.28 -6.87 -17.61
N LYS A 272 11.21 -6.05 -17.60
CA LYS A 272 11.06 -4.88 -16.72
C LYS A 272 11.24 -5.21 -15.23
N THR A 273 10.68 -6.33 -14.79
CA THR A 273 10.77 -6.75 -13.38
C THR A 273 12.22 -6.97 -12.97
N GLU A 274 12.98 -7.72 -13.77
CA GLU A 274 14.40 -7.96 -13.53
C GLU A 274 15.20 -6.66 -13.59
N ALA A 275 14.92 -5.78 -14.55
CA ALA A 275 15.56 -4.46 -14.64
C ALA A 275 15.37 -3.64 -13.35
N ALA A 276 14.14 -3.60 -12.84
CA ALA A 276 13.83 -2.88 -11.60
C ALA A 276 14.50 -3.49 -10.37
N LEU A 277 14.58 -4.82 -10.29
CA LEU A 277 15.23 -5.50 -9.17
C LEU A 277 16.76 -5.35 -9.22
N LEU A 278 17.38 -5.32 -10.41
CA LEU A 278 18.80 -5.02 -10.59
C LEU A 278 19.13 -3.58 -10.17
N TRP A 279 18.21 -2.62 -10.40
CA TRP A 279 18.39 -1.23 -9.99
C TRP A 279 18.46 -1.08 -8.46
N LEU A 280 17.87 -1.98 -7.67
CA LEU A 280 17.95 -1.94 -6.21
C LEU A 280 19.38 -2.06 -5.69
N ASP A 281 20.25 -2.79 -6.36
CA ASP A 281 21.68 -2.96 -6.02
C ASP A 281 21.93 -3.30 -4.52
N GLY A 282 21.15 -4.21 -3.97
CA GLY A 282 21.21 -4.65 -2.57
C GLY A 282 20.80 -3.58 -1.55
N GLU A 283 20.37 -2.41 -1.98
CA GLU A 283 19.80 -1.42 -1.10
C GLU A 283 18.37 -1.80 -0.69
N LYS A 284 17.92 -1.23 0.42
CA LYS A 284 16.53 -1.38 0.86
C LYS A 284 15.57 -0.93 -0.23
N GLY A 285 14.60 -1.78 -0.59
CA GLY A 285 13.71 -1.53 -1.71
C GLY A 285 12.23 -1.76 -1.43
N PHE A 286 11.39 -0.92 -2.05
CA PHE A 286 9.96 -1.09 -2.11
C PHE A 286 9.52 -1.26 -3.56
N TYR A 287 8.82 -2.36 -3.85
CA TYR A 287 8.24 -2.62 -5.17
C TYR A 287 6.73 -2.41 -5.09
N THR A 288 6.22 -1.34 -5.70
CA THR A 288 4.80 -0.98 -5.60
C THR A 288 4.04 -1.28 -6.89
N LEU A 289 2.85 -1.86 -6.71
CA LEU A 289 1.98 -2.25 -7.80
C LEU A 289 0.55 -1.74 -7.59
N PRO A 290 -0.23 -1.58 -8.69
CA PRO A 290 -1.58 -1.06 -8.60
C PRO A 290 -2.57 -2.02 -7.92
N LEU A 291 -2.34 -3.32 -7.97
CA LEU A 291 -3.27 -4.32 -7.44
C LEU A 291 -2.58 -5.32 -6.51
N LYS A 292 -3.31 -5.82 -5.51
CA LYS A 292 -2.85 -6.85 -4.58
C LYS A 292 -2.43 -8.14 -5.28
N VAL A 293 -3.18 -8.54 -6.31
CA VAL A 293 -2.88 -9.76 -7.09
C VAL A 293 -1.52 -9.64 -7.78
N SER A 294 -1.22 -8.45 -8.34
CA SER A 294 0.12 -8.18 -8.90
C SER A 294 1.20 -8.26 -7.84
N SER A 295 0.93 -7.68 -6.66
CA SER A 295 1.88 -7.72 -5.54
C SER A 295 2.15 -9.16 -5.12
N ASN A 296 1.11 -10.01 -5.06
CA ASN A 296 1.26 -11.44 -4.77
C ASN A 296 2.12 -12.15 -5.82
N ALA A 297 1.90 -11.87 -7.10
CA ALA A 297 2.66 -12.49 -8.20
C ALA A 297 4.14 -12.09 -8.18
N ILE A 298 4.45 -10.80 -7.99
CA ILE A 298 5.84 -10.33 -7.89
C ILE A 298 6.51 -10.87 -6.63
N TYR A 299 5.82 -10.87 -5.49
CA TYR A 299 6.33 -11.47 -4.26
C TYR A 299 6.67 -12.96 -4.44
N SER A 300 5.75 -13.73 -5.02
CA SER A 300 5.98 -15.15 -5.32
C SER A 300 7.15 -15.35 -6.29
N ARG A 301 7.28 -14.48 -7.31
CA ARG A 301 8.40 -14.53 -8.26
C ARG A 301 9.73 -14.23 -7.59
N ILE A 302 9.80 -13.23 -6.70
CA ILE A 302 11.01 -12.91 -5.93
C ILE A 302 11.39 -14.08 -5.04
N LYS A 303 10.43 -14.64 -4.33
CA LYS A 303 10.67 -15.70 -3.36
C LYS A 303 10.95 -17.06 -4.02
N ASN A 304 10.04 -17.52 -4.88
CA ASN A 304 10.09 -18.84 -5.48
C ASN A 304 10.85 -18.88 -6.80
N GLY A 305 10.75 -17.80 -7.60
CA GLY A 305 11.39 -17.72 -8.91
C GLY A 305 12.88 -17.40 -8.84
N TYR A 306 13.27 -16.48 -7.97
CA TYR A 306 14.69 -16.10 -7.76
C TYR A 306 15.29 -16.70 -6.49
N GLY A 307 14.50 -17.34 -5.60
CA GLY A 307 15.00 -17.95 -4.39
C GLY A 307 15.35 -16.98 -3.25
N TYR A 308 14.81 -15.74 -3.29
CA TYR A 308 15.10 -14.72 -2.29
C TYR A 308 14.06 -14.73 -1.15
N GLU A 309 14.42 -15.34 -0.02
CA GLU A 309 13.54 -15.59 1.14
C GLU A 309 13.25 -14.35 2.02
N HIS A 310 14.04 -13.25 1.88
CA HIS A 310 13.97 -12.10 2.78
C HIS A 310 13.02 -11.00 2.29
N ALA A 311 12.32 -11.23 1.18
CA ALA A 311 11.24 -10.36 0.74
C ALA A 311 10.00 -10.55 1.60
N VAL A 312 9.25 -9.46 1.80
CA VAL A 312 7.94 -9.47 2.44
C VAL A 312 6.90 -8.81 1.55
N ILE A 313 5.63 -9.11 1.84
CA ILE A 313 4.50 -8.48 1.17
C ILE A 313 3.70 -7.64 2.17
N LEU A 314 3.29 -6.44 1.77
CA LEU A 314 2.54 -5.52 2.61
C LEU A 314 1.30 -4.98 1.87
N HIS A 315 0.14 -5.51 2.22
CA HIS A 315 -1.18 -5.02 1.83
C HIS A 315 -2.23 -5.54 2.82
N SER A 316 -3.50 -5.18 2.65
CA SER A 316 -4.56 -5.56 3.61
C SER A 316 -4.72 -7.07 3.83
N ASP A 317 -4.25 -7.89 2.88
CA ASP A 317 -4.43 -9.34 2.88
C ASP A 317 -3.12 -10.12 3.12
N SER A 318 -2.00 -9.44 3.42
CA SER A 318 -0.68 -10.06 3.58
C SER A 318 -0.65 -11.13 4.68
N MET A 319 -1.40 -10.93 5.77
CA MET A 319 -1.49 -11.93 6.87
C MET A 319 -2.02 -13.28 6.38
N ALA A 320 -3.00 -13.27 5.46
CA ALA A 320 -3.53 -14.51 4.88
C ALA A 320 -2.46 -15.28 4.08
N MET A 321 -1.56 -14.56 3.39
CA MET A 321 -0.45 -15.18 2.67
C MET A 321 0.57 -15.78 3.63
N TYR A 322 0.97 -15.05 4.66
CA TYR A 322 1.91 -15.55 5.67
C TYR A 322 1.37 -16.78 6.42
N LEU A 323 0.07 -16.78 6.75
CA LEU A 323 -0.57 -17.95 7.38
C LEU A 323 -0.58 -19.18 6.47
N LYS A 324 -0.75 -19.00 5.15
CA LYS A 324 -0.65 -20.11 4.17
C LYS A 324 0.78 -20.62 4.01
N GLU A 325 1.78 -19.74 4.09
CA GLU A 325 3.19 -20.11 3.96
C GLU A 325 3.72 -20.82 5.20
N ASN A 326 3.60 -20.20 6.35
CA ASN A 326 4.05 -20.72 7.64
C ASN A 326 3.29 -20.07 8.80
N PRO A 327 2.28 -20.73 9.35
CA PRO A 327 1.50 -20.19 10.48
C PRO A 327 2.36 -19.79 11.68
N GLY A 328 3.45 -20.52 11.94
CA GLY A 328 4.32 -20.29 13.11
C GLY A 328 5.11 -18.98 13.06
N SER A 329 5.43 -18.47 11.87
CA SER A 329 6.18 -17.21 11.68
C SER A 329 5.33 -16.07 11.10
N ALA A 330 4.05 -16.31 10.83
CA ALA A 330 3.18 -15.35 10.14
C ALA A 330 3.06 -14.01 10.85
N TRP A 331 2.94 -14.02 12.18
CA TRP A 331 2.83 -12.82 13.01
C TRP A 331 4.11 -12.01 13.00
N GLU A 332 5.24 -12.65 13.20
CA GLU A 332 6.55 -12.00 13.17
C GLU A 332 6.80 -11.33 11.82
N LYS A 333 6.58 -12.03 10.70
CA LYS A 333 6.69 -11.47 9.35
C LYS A 333 5.75 -10.28 9.13
N GLN A 334 4.51 -10.37 9.61
CA GLN A 334 3.54 -9.29 9.49
C GLN A 334 3.96 -8.07 10.32
N GLU A 335 4.51 -8.26 11.50
CA GLU A 335 5.01 -7.19 12.36
C GLU A 335 6.24 -6.52 11.75
N GLN A 336 7.22 -7.30 11.30
CA GLN A 336 8.40 -6.79 10.58
C GLN A 336 8.02 -6.02 9.31
N ALA A 337 7.05 -6.52 8.52
CA ALA A 337 6.55 -5.82 7.34
C ALA A 337 5.90 -4.47 7.70
N LYS A 338 5.10 -4.40 8.78
CA LYS A 338 4.50 -3.15 9.28
C LYS A 338 5.53 -2.17 9.81
N LEU A 339 6.59 -2.64 10.43
CA LEU A 339 7.74 -1.82 10.86
C LEU A 339 8.63 -1.40 9.70
N LEU A 340 8.36 -1.90 8.49
CA LEU A 340 9.17 -1.69 7.30
C LEU A 340 10.64 -2.11 7.54
N ALA A 341 10.87 -3.21 8.26
CA ALA A 341 12.21 -3.65 8.67
C ALA A 341 12.93 -4.51 7.62
N ASN A 342 12.21 -5.04 6.63
CA ASN A 342 12.76 -5.98 5.65
C ASN A 342 13.55 -5.30 4.53
N PRO A 343 14.55 -5.98 3.95
CA PRO A 343 15.34 -5.46 2.83
C PRO A 343 14.51 -5.15 1.60
N VAL A 344 13.55 -6.02 1.28
CA VAL A 344 12.67 -5.87 0.12
C VAL A 344 11.21 -6.05 0.53
N THR A 345 10.39 -5.04 0.24
CA THR A 345 8.95 -5.05 0.51
C THR A 345 8.17 -4.89 -0.79
N VAL A 346 7.36 -5.87 -1.14
CA VAL A 346 6.39 -5.76 -2.23
C VAL A 346 5.06 -5.27 -1.65
N CYS A 347 4.50 -4.20 -2.19
CA CYS A 347 3.29 -3.61 -1.60
C CYS A 347 2.42 -2.87 -2.62
N THR A 348 1.23 -2.46 -2.18
CA THR A 348 0.44 -1.47 -2.92
C THR A 348 0.76 -0.07 -2.42
N ILE A 349 0.60 0.95 -3.28
CA ILE A 349 0.89 2.34 -2.92
C ILE A 349 0.08 2.82 -1.71
N ASP A 350 -1.10 2.26 -1.48
CA ASP A 350 -1.97 2.60 -0.35
C ASP A 350 -1.29 2.42 1.01
N GLN A 351 -0.28 1.55 1.08
CA GLN A 351 0.46 1.28 2.31
C GLN A 351 1.52 2.33 2.60
N LEU A 352 2.07 2.98 1.59
CA LEU A 352 3.21 3.88 1.74
C LEU A 352 2.84 5.36 1.62
N PHE A 353 1.94 5.73 0.69
CA PHE A 353 1.70 7.13 0.32
C PHE A 353 0.68 7.88 1.19
N THR A 354 0.24 7.30 2.30
CA THR A 354 -0.67 7.95 3.26
C THR A 354 -0.09 9.22 3.88
N PHE A 355 1.24 9.36 3.92
CA PHE A 355 1.91 10.57 4.44
C PHE A 355 1.61 11.83 3.61
N VAL A 356 1.22 11.70 2.34
CA VAL A 356 0.78 12.82 1.49
C VAL A 356 -0.40 13.58 2.08
N TYR A 357 -1.26 12.88 2.83
CA TYR A 357 -2.40 13.47 3.53
C TYR A 357 -2.06 14.12 4.87
N ARG A 358 -0.78 14.13 5.25
CA ARG A 358 -0.27 14.72 6.49
C ARG A 358 -1.01 14.27 7.76
N ALA A 359 -1.54 13.05 7.74
CA ALA A 359 -2.17 12.43 8.89
C ALA A 359 -1.10 12.00 9.91
N LEU A 360 -1.35 12.25 11.21
CA LEU A 360 -0.44 11.84 12.28
C LEU A 360 -0.30 10.31 12.31
N GLY A 361 0.92 9.81 12.37
CA GLY A 361 1.25 8.38 12.39
C GLY A 361 1.67 7.82 11.02
N THR A 362 1.70 8.66 9.99
CA THR A 362 2.16 8.28 8.64
C THR A 362 3.60 8.68 8.34
N GLU A 363 4.25 9.39 9.25
CA GLU A 363 5.58 9.97 9.07
C GLU A 363 6.67 8.90 8.87
N ILE A 364 6.49 7.73 9.46
CA ILE A 364 7.40 6.58 9.31
C ILE A 364 7.61 6.18 7.84
N PHE A 365 6.57 6.31 7.01
CA PHE A 365 6.65 5.97 5.59
C PHE A 365 7.59 6.92 4.84
N ALA A 366 7.40 8.23 4.99
CA ALA A 366 8.26 9.23 4.35
C ALA A 366 9.72 9.12 4.84
N ALA A 367 9.92 8.97 6.15
CA ALA A 367 11.25 8.81 6.75
C ALA A 367 11.96 7.55 6.22
N THR A 368 11.24 6.43 6.05
CA THR A 368 11.83 5.21 5.50
C THR A 368 12.16 5.36 4.01
N LEU A 369 11.33 6.06 3.25
CA LEU A 369 11.57 6.27 1.81
C LEU A 369 12.74 7.22 1.52
N LYS A 370 13.23 8.00 2.51
CA LYS A 370 14.44 8.82 2.37
C LYS A 370 15.69 7.95 2.13
N TYR A 371 15.82 6.81 2.78
CA TYR A 371 17.01 5.95 2.73
C TYR A 371 16.80 4.62 2.02
N SER A 372 15.72 4.53 1.22
CA SER A 372 15.40 3.35 0.44
C SER A 372 15.10 3.72 -1.02
N LYS A 373 15.08 2.71 -1.88
CA LYS A 373 14.71 2.82 -3.28
C LYS A 373 13.25 2.43 -3.47
N LEU A 374 12.51 3.22 -4.24
CA LEU A 374 11.08 2.99 -4.50
C LEU A 374 10.85 2.69 -5.98
N ILE A 375 10.29 1.52 -6.28
CA ILE A 375 9.86 1.14 -7.62
C ILE A 375 8.35 1.34 -7.72
N ILE A 376 7.90 2.05 -8.76
CA ILE A 376 6.49 2.21 -9.12
C ILE A 376 6.27 1.54 -10.47
N ASP A 377 5.54 0.43 -10.44
CA ASP A 377 5.22 -0.33 -11.64
C ASP A 377 3.85 0.10 -12.19
N GLU A 378 3.79 0.26 -13.53
CA GLU A 378 2.60 0.57 -14.32
C GLU A 378 1.80 1.78 -13.79
N ILE A 379 2.46 2.94 -13.62
CA ILE A 379 1.85 4.18 -13.05
C ILE A 379 0.56 4.59 -13.77
N GLN A 380 0.42 4.36 -15.07
CA GLN A 380 -0.76 4.69 -15.85
C GLN A 380 -2.00 3.87 -15.49
N SER A 381 -1.83 2.76 -14.75
CA SER A 381 -2.94 1.90 -14.31
C SER A 381 -3.67 2.43 -13.08
N TYR A 382 -3.16 3.50 -12.48
CA TYR A 382 -3.78 4.11 -11.32
C TYR A 382 -4.84 5.13 -11.73
N ASP A 383 -5.85 5.31 -10.89
CA ASP A 383 -6.83 6.38 -11.05
C ASP A 383 -6.18 7.78 -10.88
N PRO A 384 -6.82 8.85 -11.40
CA PRO A 384 -6.23 10.19 -11.37
C PRO A 384 -5.84 10.71 -9.98
N ARG A 385 -6.61 10.39 -8.93
CA ARG A 385 -6.28 10.78 -7.55
C ARG A 385 -5.04 10.03 -7.06
N SER A 386 -4.97 8.74 -7.32
CA SER A 386 -3.81 7.92 -6.99
C SER A 386 -2.55 8.39 -7.71
N ILE A 387 -2.66 8.74 -9.00
CA ILE A 387 -1.56 9.35 -9.78
C ILE A 387 -1.08 10.65 -9.10
N ALA A 388 -1.98 11.55 -8.76
CA ALA A 388 -1.62 12.79 -8.06
C ALA A 388 -0.95 12.51 -6.71
N THR A 389 -1.46 11.52 -5.96
CA THR A 389 -0.86 11.11 -4.68
C THR A 389 0.56 10.59 -4.87
N ILE A 390 0.80 9.78 -5.92
CA ILE A 390 2.12 9.28 -6.27
C ILE A 390 3.04 10.46 -6.61
N LEU A 391 2.64 11.32 -7.54
CA LEU A 391 3.47 12.45 -7.99
C LEU A 391 3.84 13.39 -6.83
N TYR A 392 2.87 13.72 -5.96
CA TYR A 392 3.13 14.57 -4.80
C TYR A 392 4.03 13.88 -3.78
N GLY A 393 3.83 12.60 -3.54
CA GLY A 393 4.69 11.80 -2.65
C GLY A 393 6.11 11.65 -3.18
N LEU A 394 6.29 11.42 -4.49
CA LEU A 394 7.61 11.40 -5.13
C LEU A 394 8.34 12.74 -4.99
N LYS A 395 7.63 13.86 -5.12
CA LYS A 395 8.19 15.19 -4.86
C LYS A 395 8.72 15.30 -3.43
N THR A 396 7.96 14.84 -2.44
CA THR A 396 8.40 14.84 -1.05
C THR A 396 9.62 13.93 -0.85
N ILE A 397 9.60 12.72 -1.39
CA ILE A 397 10.71 11.76 -1.32
C ILE A 397 11.98 12.35 -1.95
N GLN A 398 11.88 12.94 -3.13
CA GLN A 398 12.99 13.59 -3.83
C GLN A 398 13.57 14.75 -3.02
N GLN A 399 12.73 15.61 -2.43
CA GLN A 399 13.14 16.69 -1.56
C GLN A 399 13.87 16.21 -0.29
N MET A 400 13.52 15.02 0.21
CA MET A 400 14.20 14.38 1.33
C MET A 400 15.49 13.65 0.93
N GLY A 401 15.79 13.53 -0.38
CA GLY A 401 16.98 12.84 -0.91
C GLY A 401 16.76 11.37 -1.23
N GLY A 402 15.52 10.87 -1.19
CA GLY A 402 15.18 9.50 -1.60
C GLY A 402 15.15 9.33 -3.12
N ARG A 403 15.21 8.10 -3.60
CA ARG A 403 15.28 7.73 -5.02
C ARG A 403 14.11 6.86 -5.44
N TYR A 404 13.68 7.02 -6.70
CA TYR A 404 12.58 6.22 -7.24
C TYR A 404 12.81 5.83 -8.70
N ALA A 405 12.20 4.72 -9.11
CA ALA A 405 12.11 4.30 -10.50
C ALA A 405 10.66 4.04 -10.88
N ILE A 406 10.16 4.74 -11.88
CA ILE A 406 8.88 4.45 -12.53
C ILE A 406 9.18 3.54 -13.72
N ILE A 407 8.58 2.35 -13.73
CA ILE A 407 8.71 1.38 -14.83
C ILE A 407 7.35 1.11 -15.46
N THR A 408 7.25 1.14 -16.77
CA THR A 408 5.96 0.98 -17.44
C THR A 408 6.12 0.55 -18.90
N ALA A 409 5.08 -0.08 -19.45
CA ALA A 409 5.02 -0.34 -20.88
C ALA A 409 4.63 0.91 -21.70
N THR A 410 3.92 1.85 -21.09
CA THR A 410 3.47 3.09 -21.73
C THR A 410 3.47 4.23 -20.71
N PHE A 411 4.01 5.38 -21.09
CA PHE A 411 4.05 6.54 -20.23
C PHE A 411 3.31 7.71 -20.90
N PRO A 412 2.10 8.07 -20.43
CA PRO A 412 1.32 9.15 -21.01
C PRO A 412 2.04 10.51 -20.98
N PRO A 413 2.07 11.29 -22.05
CA PRO A 413 2.75 12.60 -22.08
C PRO A 413 2.29 13.54 -20.98
N VAL A 414 1.02 13.53 -20.64
CA VAL A 414 0.45 14.36 -19.57
C VAL A 414 1.13 14.09 -18.21
N LEU A 415 1.58 12.87 -17.94
CA LEU A 415 2.30 12.57 -16.69
C LEU A 415 3.68 13.20 -16.70
N LYS A 416 4.35 13.21 -17.84
CA LYS A 416 5.64 13.89 -17.99
C LYS A 416 5.47 15.40 -17.77
N ASP A 417 4.46 16.00 -18.37
CA ASP A 417 4.17 17.43 -18.20
C ASP A 417 3.86 17.77 -16.73
N PHE A 418 3.11 16.91 -16.01
CA PHE A 418 2.94 17.08 -14.56
C PHE A 418 4.25 16.93 -13.79
N MET A 419 5.11 15.97 -14.14
CA MET A 419 6.43 15.83 -13.52
C MET A 419 7.30 17.08 -13.74
N GLU A 420 7.28 17.66 -14.94
CA GLU A 420 7.97 18.91 -15.26
C GLU A 420 7.39 20.08 -14.46
N GLN A 421 6.06 20.24 -14.45
CA GLN A 421 5.36 21.31 -13.74
C GLN A 421 5.67 21.30 -12.23
N TYR A 422 5.85 20.13 -11.62
CA TYR A 422 6.08 20.00 -10.18
C TYR A 422 7.54 19.76 -9.79
N GLY A 423 8.48 19.89 -10.74
CA GLY A 423 9.93 19.84 -10.51
C GLY A 423 10.46 18.43 -10.24
N LEU A 424 9.78 17.39 -10.70
CA LEU A 424 10.23 15.99 -10.61
C LEU A 424 11.16 15.61 -11.77
N ALA A 425 10.94 16.17 -12.95
CA ALA A 425 11.65 15.78 -14.16
C ALA A 425 13.13 16.22 -14.15
N ASP A 426 13.47 17.32 -13.47
CA ASP A 426 14.84 17.86 -13.43
C ASP A 426 15.85 16.94 -12.72
N HIS A 427 15.35 16.01 -11.92
CA HIS A 427 16.15 15.06 -11.13
C HIS A 427 15.83 13.60 -11.47
N CYS A 428 15.34 13.35 -12.70
CA CYS A 428 14.92 12.04 -13.13
C CYS A 428 15.37 11.79 -14.59
N LEU A 429 16.01 10.66 -14.84
CA LEU A 429 16.39 10.25 -16.19
C LEU A 429 15.24 9.52 -16.86
N PHE A 430 14.94 9.90 -18.10
CA PHE A 430 13.92 9.27 -18.94
C PHE A 430 14.59 8.39 -20.01
N ALA A 431 14.18 7.12 -20.10
CA ALA A 431 14.65 6.19 -21.11
C ALA A 431 13.48 5.42 -21.73
N ASP A 432 13.49 5.32 -23.06
CA ASP A 432 12.47 4.63 -23.85
C ASP A 432 13.10 3.52 -24.69
N PHE A 433 12.68 2.27 -24.43
CA PHE A 433 13.14 1.05 -25.08
C PHE A 433 12.04 0.41 -25.95
N THR A 434 11.06 1.17 -26.42
CA THR A 434 9.98 0.66 -27.29
C THR A 434 10.43 0.37 -28.73
N GLU A 435 11.63 0.80 -29.12
CA GLU A 435 12.26 0.52 -30.41
C GLU A 435 13.24 -0.66 -30.36
N ASP A 436 13.24 -1.46 -29.29
CA ASP A 436 14.08 -2.65 -29.19
C ASP A 436 13.78 -3.61 -30.35
N PRO A 437 14.78 -3.90 -31.22
CA PRO A 437 14.59 -4.71 -32.42
C PRO A 437 14.28 -6.18 -32.13
N ASP A 438 14.60 -6.66 -30.95
CA ASP A 438 14.35 -8.05 -30.55
C ASP A 438 12.88 -8.29 -30.14
N ILE A 439 12.06 -7.24 -30.09
CA ILE A 439 10.64 -7.34 -29.75
C ILE A 439 9.79 -7.54 -31.00
N LEU A 440 9.23 -8.74 -31.15
CA LEU A 440 8.38 -9.10 -32.28
C LEU A 440 7.05 -8.31 -32.25
N ILE A 441 6.56 -7.99 -33.45
CA ILE A 441 5.22 -7.41 -33.61
C ILE A 441 4.18 -8.49 -33.32
N ARG A 442 3.35 -8.26 -32.30
CA ARG A 442 2.48 -9.29 -31.70
C ARG A 442 1.00 -9.13 -32.04
N HIS A 443 0.59 -7.97 -32.52
CA HIS A 443 -0.81 -7.61 -32.63
C HIS A 443 -1.19 -7.08 -33.98
N LYS A 444 -2.37 -7.46 -34.45
CA LYS A 444 -3.09 -6.88 -35.57
C LYS A 444 -4.54 -6.65 -35.13
N VAL A 445 -5.01 -5.41 -35.20
CA VAL A 445 -6.29 -4.97 -34.63
C VAL A 445 -7.35 -4.88 -35.71
N SER A 446 -8.55 -5.40 -35.43
CA SER A 446 -9.76 -5.17 -36.23
C SER A 446 -10.82 -4.51 -35.36
N ILE A 447 -11.42 -3.42 -35.84
CA ILE A 447 -12.48 -2.67 -35.12
C ILE A 447 -13.84 -3.13 -35.64
N GLN A 448 -14.73 -3.48 -34.72
CA GLN A 448 -16.08 -3.95 -34.99
C GLN A 448 -17.10 -2.95 -34.46
N TYR A 449 -17.95 -2.42 -35.33
CA TYR A 449 -19.03 -1.48 -34.96
C TYR A 449 -20.35 -2.18 -34.69
N SER A 450 -20.29 -3.28 -33.96
CA SER A 450 -21.41 -4.18 -33.69
C SER A 450 -21.25 -4.83 -32.33
N GLU A 451 -22.27 -5.59 -31.91
CA GLU A 451 -22.15 -6.54 -30.80
C GLU A 451 -21.14 -7.66 -31.14
N MET A 452 -20.64 -8.33 -30.08
CA MET A 452 -19.71 -9.46 -30.23
C MET A 452 -20.35 -10.60 -31.03
N TYR A 453 -19.63 -11.13 -32.01
CA TYR A 453 -20.06 -12.28 -32.81
C TYR A 453 -19.83 -13.60 -32.07
N LEU A 454 -20.76 -13.94 -31.18
CA LEU A 454 -20.62 -15.07 -30.24
C LEU A 454 -20.46 -16.43 -30.94
N GLU A 455 -21.07 -16.62 -32.11
CA GLU A 455 -20.88 -17.84 -32.90
C GLU A 455 -19.45 -18.03 -33.39
N GLU A 456 -18.83 -16.97 -33.88
CA GLU A 456 -17.44 -17.01 -34.33
C GLU A 456 -16.49 -17.19 -33.14
N ILE A 457 -16.73 -16.52 -32.01
CA ILE A 457 -15.97 -16.68 -30.76
C ILE A 457 -16.06 -18.15 -30.29
N ALA A 458 -17.28 -18.73 -30.26
CA ALA A 458 -17.50 -20.13 -29.88
C ALA A 458 -16.76 -21.11 -30.79
N LYS A 459 -16.73 -20.84 -32.11
CA LYS A 459 -16.01 -21.64 -33.10
C LYS A 459 -14.50 -21.56 -32.91
N GLN A 460 -13.97 -20.34 -32.69
CA GLN A 460 -12.53 -20.13 -32.44
C GLN A 460 -12.08 -20.84 -31.16
N GLY A 461 -12.90 -20.80 -30.10
CA GLY A 461 -12.61 -21.47 -28.83
C GLY A 461 -12.54 -22.99 -28.88
N LYS A 462 -12.95 -23.63 -29.99
CA LYS A 462 -12.78 -25.08 -30.18
C LYS A 462 -11.32 -25.47 -30.53
N THR A 463 -10.54 -24.55 -31.03
CA THR A 463 -9.18 -24.82 -31.53
C THR A 463 -8.12 -23.87 -31.02
N LYS A 464 -8.50 -22.79 -30.35
CA LYS A 464 -7.60 -21.73 -29.87
C LYS A 464 -7.95 -21.32 -28.45
N LYS A 465 -7.00 -20.69 -27.78
CA LYS A 465 -7.23 -19.97 -26.53
C LYS A 465 -7.81 -18.60 -26.85
N VAL A 466 -9.05 -18.38 -26.46
CA VAL A 466 -9.77 -17.13 -26.72
C VAL A 466 -10.04 -16.38 -25.41
N LEU A 467 -9.61 -15.14 -25.33
CA LEU A 467 -9.92 -14.24 -24.23
C LEU A 467 -11.01 -13.25 -24.65
N VAL A 468 -12.07 -13.14 -23.87
CA VAL A 468 -13.15 -12.17 -24.08
C VAL A 468 -13.16 -11.22 -22.87
N ILE A 469 -13.05 -9.91 -23.12
CA ILE A 469 -13.04 -8.90 -22.05
C ILE A 469 -14.23 -7.96 -22.22
N CYS A 470 -15.11 -7.97 -21.22
CA CYS A 470 -16.27 -7.09 -21.13
C CYS A 470 -15.98 -5.95 -20.14
N ASN A 471 -16.60 -4.79 -20.38
CA ASN A 471 -16.43 -3.61 -19.53
C ASN A 471 -17.23 -3.69 -18.23
N THR A 472 -18.30 -4.49 -18.18
CA THR A 472 -19.15 -4.66 -16.99
C THR A 472 -19.28 -6.13 -16.61
N VAL A 473 -19.48 -6.41 -15.31
CA VAL A 473 -19.70 -7.77 -14.81
C VAL A 473 -20.98 -8.36 -15.40
N SER A 474 -22.06 -7.59 -15.42
CA SER A 474 -23.34 -8.07 -15.97
C SER A 474 -23.23 -8.45 -17.45
N ARG A 475 -22.46 -7.70 -18.24
CA ARG A 475 -22.18 -8.05 -19.62
C ARG A 475 -21.33 -9.31 -19.76
N ALA A 476 -20.35 -9.47 -18.88
CA ALA A 476 -19.53 -10.68 -18.86
C ALA A 476 -20.35 -11.92 -18.53
N GLN A 477 -21.27 -11.82 -17.56
CA GLN A 477 -22.22 -12.89 -17.20
C GLN A 477 -23.12 -13.27 -18.39
N GLU A 478 -23.72 -12.28 -19.07
CA GLU A 478 -24.56 -12.49 -20.25
C GLU A 478 -23.78 -13.17 -21.41
N VAL A 479 -22.57 -12.68 -21.70
CA VAL A 479 -21.73 -13.25 -22.78
C VAL A 479 -21.31 -14.67 -22.43
N TYR A 480 -20.97 -14.94 -21.18
CA TYR A 480 -20.63 -16.27 -20.68
C TYR A 480 -21.79 -17.27 -20.89
N GLU A 481 -23.00 -16.93 -20.48
CA GLU A 481 -24.17 -17.80 -20.65
C GLU A 481 -24.40 -18.17 -22.11
N LYS A 482 -24.42 -17.16 -22.98
CA LYS A 482 -24.63 -17.37 -24.42
C LYS A 482 -23.53 -18.20 -25.10
N LEU A 483 -22.28 -18.08 -24.63
CA LEU A 483 -21.16 -18.88 -25.13
C LEU A 483 -21.23 -20.32 -24.60
N ARG A 484 -21.64 -20.52 -23.35
CA ARG A 484 -21.83 -21.83 -22.75
C ARG A 484 -22.85 -22.69 -23.52
N GLU A 485 -23.91 -22.11 -24.09
CA GLU A 485 -24.85 -22.79 -24.95
C GLU A 485 -24.23 -23.38 -26.25
N ARG A 486 -23.01 -22.88 -26.63
CA ARG A 486 -22.35 -23.17 -27.91
C ARG A 486 -21.03 -23.90 -27.77
N ASN A 487 -20.44 -23.85 -26.58
CA ASN A 487 -19.13 -24.43 -26.29
C ASN A 487 -19.02 -24.79 -24.79
N ASP A 488 -18.66 -26.02 -24.49
CA ASP A 488 -18.58 -26.51 -23.11
C ASP A 488 -17.32 -26.00 -22.38
N SER A 489 -16.27 -25.65 -23.14
CA SER A 489 -14.99 -25.14 -22.58
C SER A 489 -15.02 -23.62 -22.44
N VAL A 490 -15.91 -23.11 -21.60
CA VAL A 490 -16.05 -21.69 -21.31
C VAL A 490 -16.01 -21.46 -19.80
N TRP A 491 -15.20 -20.50 -19.35
CA TRP A 491 -15.08 -20.09 -17.96
C TRP A 491 -15.27 -18.58 -17.83
N LEU A 492 -15.62 -18.14 -16.61
CA LEU A 492 -15.91 -16.76 -16.30
C LEU A 492 -15.06 -16.30 -15.09
N LEU A 493 -14.42 -15.12 -15.20
CA LEU A 493 -13.66 -14.52 -14.10
C LEU A 493 -13.98 -13.01 -13.96
N HIS A 494 -14.48 -12.61 -12.79
CA HIS A 494 -14.75 -11.21 -12.45
C HIS A 494 -14.76 -10.96 -10.93
N SER A 495 -14.94 -9.70 -10.52
CA SER A 495 -14.85 -9.28 -9.11
C SER A 495 -16.02 -9.74 -8.21
N ARG A 496 -17.13 -10.26 -8.76
CA ARG A 496 -18.30 -10.73 -8.00
C ARG A 496 -18.28 -12.23 -7.68
N PHE A 497 -17.12 -12.86 -7.68
CA PHE A 497 -16.89 -14.14 -7.00
C PHE A 497 -16.39 -13.88 -5.60
N ILE A 498 -16.77 -14.72 -4.60
CA ILE A 498 -16.11 -14.68 -3.28
C ILE A 498 -14.63 -14.96 -3.47
N ARG A 499 -13.83 -14.48 -2.53
CA ARG A 499 -12.36 -14.49 -2.66
C ARG A 499 -11.80 -15.90 -2.86
N ARG A 500 -12.31 -16.90 -2.13
CA ARG A 500 -11.91 -18.30 -2.28
C ARG A 500 -12.08 -18.79 -3.73
N ASP A 501 -13.25 -18.61 -4.29
CA ASP A 501 -13.63 -19.11 -5.62
C ASP A 501 -12.90 -18.34 -6.72
N ARG A 502 -12.74 -17.03 -6.53
CA ARG A 502 -11.94 -16.19 -7.43
C ARG A 502 -10.48 -16.62 -7.48
N ASN A 503 -9.86 -16.97 -6.35
CA ASN A 503 -8.48 -17.46 -6.31
C ASN A 503 -8.34 -18.77 -7.11
N LEU A 504 -9.34 -19.68 -7.04
CA LEU A 504 -9.35 -20.90 -7.83
C LEU A 504 -9.43 -20.59 -9.34
N LEU A 505 -10.29 -19.64 -9.73
CA LEU A 505 -10.42 -19.21 -11.13
C LEU A 505 -9.16 -18.51 -11.64
N GLU A 506 -8.52 -17.66 -10.81
CA GLU A 506 -7.25 -17.01 -11.14
C GLU A 506 -6.11 -18.02 -11.33
N GLN A 507 -6.05 -19.06 -10.52
CA GLN A 507 -5.12 -20.17 -10.70
C GLN A 507 -5.42 -20.94 -12.00
N LYS A 508 -6.69 -21.29 -12.23
CA LYS A 508 -7.10 -22.05 -13.43
C LYS A 508 -6.82 -21.30 -14.74
N ILE A 509 -7.04 -19.99 -14.81
CA ILE A 509 -6.75 -19.22 -16.03
C ILE A 509 -5.24 -19.16 -16.30
N MET A 510 -4.41 -19.11 -15.26
CA MET A 510 -2.95 -19.16 -15.43
C MET A 510 -2.50 -20.54 -15.94
N GLU A 511 -2.95 -21.63 -15.32
CA GLU A 511 -2.69 -23.00 -15.76
C GLU A 511 -3.18 -23.23 -17.20
N PHE A 512 -4.41 -22.80 -17.52
CA PHE A 512 -4.95 -22.88 -18.88
C PHE A 512 -4.10 -22.11 -19.89
N SER A 513 -3.62 -20.93 -19.53
CA SER A 513 -2.80 -20.12 -20.44
C SER A 513 -1.49 -20.82 -20.82
N GLU A 514 -0.95 -21.67 -19.95
CA GLU A 514 0.30 -22.42 -20.17
C GLU A 514 0.07 -23.81 -20.80
N SER A 515 -1.15 -24.36 -20.69
CA SER A 515 -1.51 -25.66 -21.28
C SER A 515 -1.61 -25.59 -22.80
N ASP A 516 -1.81 -26.73 -23.47
CA ASP A 516 -2.15 -26.80 -24.89
C ASP A 516 -3.66 -26.89 -25.16
N GLU A 517 -4.48 -26.70 -24.12
CA GLU A 517 -5.94 -26.76 -24.22
C GLU A 517 -6.51 -25.58 -25.01
N ALA A 518 -7.59 -25.81 -25.76
CA ALA A 518 -8.40 -24.77 -26.38
C ALA A 518 -9.63 -24.47 -25.53
N GLY A 519 -10.11 -23.23 -25.59
CA GLY A 519 -11.29 -22.80 -24.82
C GLY A 519 -11.44 -21.30 -24.76
N ILE A 520 -12.43 -20.84 -24.03
CA ILE A 520 -12.82 -19.43 -23.93
C ILE A 520 -12.83 -19.00 -22.47
N TRP A 521 -12.16 -17.89 -22.18
CA TRP A 521 -12.28 -17.20 -20.92
C TRP A 521 -12.99 -15.88 -21.11
N VAL A 522 -14.13 -15.70 -20.45
CA VAL A 522 -14.86 -14.43 -20.38
C VAL A 522 -14.44 -13.73 -19.10
N THR A 523 -14.02 -12.47 -19.22
CA THR A 523 -13.48 -11.73 -18.09
C THR A 523 -13.93 -10.26 -18.10
N THR A 524 -13.50 -9.52 -17.07
CA THR A 524 -13.60 -8.06 -17.02
C THR A 524 -12.19 -7.45 -16.90
N GLN A 525 -12.07 -6.18 -16.50
CA GLN A 525 -10.80 -5.47 -16.27
C GLN A 525 -9.84 -6.20 -15.30
N ILE A 526 -10.33 -7.21 -14.58
CA ILE A 526 -9.51 -7.95 -13.59
C ILE A 526 -8.25 -8.58 -14.20
N VAL A 527 -8.25 -8.85 -15.52
CA VAL A 527 -7.09 -9.42 -16.22
C VAL A 527 -6.15 -8.38 -16.83
N GLU A 528 -6.50 -7.09 -16.83
CA GLU A 528 -5.67 -6.01 -17.38
C GLU A 528 -4.34 -5.90 -16.65
N ALA A 529 -4.37 -5.98 -15.32
CA ALA A 529 -3.20 -5.94 -14.49
C ALA A 529 -3.02 -7.29 -13.79
N SER A 530 -1.80 -7.81 -13.71
CA SER A 530 -1.39 -8.80 -12.71
C SER A 530 -1.40 -10.27 -13.07
N LEU A 531 -2.16 -10.72 -14.03
CA LEU A 531 -2.12 -12.12 -14.44
C LEU A 531 -1.10 -12.31 -15.56
N ASP A 532 -0.19 -13.26 -15.39
CA ASP A 532 0.76 -13.65 -16.45
C ASP A 532 0.10 -14.70 -17.36
N ILE A 533 -0.82 -14.22 -18.20
CA ILE A 533 -1.60 -15.04 -19.12
C ILE A 533 -1.28 -14.72 -20.57
N ASP A 534 -1.38 -15.72 -21.43
CA ASP A 534 -1.10 -15.62 -22.88
C ASP A 534 -2.16 -16.38 -23.69
N PHE A 535 -2.93 -15.64 -24.48
CA PHE A 535 -4.01 -16.14 -25.32
C PHE A 535 -3.70 -15.94 -26.79
N ASP A 536 -4.31 -16.75 -27.67
CA ASP A 536 -4.10 -16.65 -29.13
C ASP A 536 -4.91 -15.51 -29.74
N ILE A 537 -6.15 -15.27 -29.22
CA ILE A 537 -7.08 -14.28 -29.73
C ILE A 537 -7.69 -13.51 -28.58
N LEU A 538 -7.86 -12.21 -28.78
CA LEU A 538 -8.56 -11.32 -27.86
C LEU A 538 -9.80 -10.71 -28.54
N HIS A 539 -10.96 -10.87 -27.92
CA HIS A 539 -12.17 -10.10 -28.18
C HIS A 539 -12.41 -9.15 -27.01
N THR A 540 -12.44 -7.86 -27.25
CA THR A 540 -12.63 -6.88 -26.17
C THR A 540 -13.60 -5.79 -26.55
N GLU A 541 -14.44 -5.38 -25.62
CA GLU A 541 -15.16 -4.12 -25.76
C GLU A 541 -14.18 -2.95 -25.78
N MET A 542 -14.52 -1.89 -26.53
CA MET A 542 -13.70 -0.69 -26.60
C MET A 542 -13.58 -0.02 -25.21
N CYS A 543 -12.41 0.52 -24.93
CA CYS A 543 -12.07 1.20 -23.67
C CYS A 543 -11.04 2.32 -23.93
N THR A 544 -10.51 2.94 -22.89
CA THR A 544 -9.44 3.93 -23.02
C THR A 544 -8.14 3.27 -23.52
N ALA A 545 -7.26 4.06 -24.11
CA ALA A 545 -6.07 3.56 -24.79
C ALA A 545 -5.12 2.82 -23.84
N ASP A 546 -4.97 3.28 -22.61
CA ASP A 546 -4.18 2.63 -21.56
C ASP A 546 -4.70 1.23 -21.24
N SER A 547 -6.01 1.12 -20.94
CA SER A 547 -6.69 -0.17 -20.70
C SER A 547 -6.60 -1.10 -21.91
N LEU A 548 -6.82 -0.58 -23.12
CA LEU A 548 -6.76 -1.37 -24.35
C LEU A 548 -5.36 -2.00 -24.55
N LEU A 549 -4.30 -1.22 -24.38
CA LEU A 549 -2.94 -1.72 -24.52
C LEU A 549 -2.59 -2.79 -23.46
N GLN A 550 -3.11 -2.65 -22.24
CA GLN A 550 -2.97 -3.68 -21.20
C GLN A 550 -3.71 -4.98 -21.56
N ARG A 551 -4.95 -4.89 -22.08
CA ARG A 551 -5.72 -6.03 -22.58
C ARG A 551 -4.99 -6.73 -23.74
N MET A 552 -4.50 -5.97 -24.70
CA MET A 552 -3.70 -6.49 -25.81
C MET A 552 -2.44 -7.22 -25.32
N GLY A 553 -1.84 -6.75 -24.24
CA GLY A 553 -0.70 -7.41 -23.59
C GLY A 553 -0.99 -8.82 -23.04
N ARG A 554 -2.23 -9.29 -23.07
CA ARG A 554 -2.66 -10.65 -22.67
C ARG A 554 -2.84 -11.58 -23.87
N CYS A 555 -2.64 -11.08 -25.08
CA CYS A 555 -2.74 -11.84 -26.32
C CYS A 555 -1.40 -11.91 -27.03
N ASN A 556 -0.98 -13.10 -27.43
CA ASN A 556 0.33 -13.34 -28.06
C ASN A 556 1.50 -12.70 -27.28
N ARG A 557 1.41 -12.77 -25.95
CA ARG A 557 2.32 -12.10 -25.02
C ARG A 557 3.78 -12.53 -25.22
N LYS A 558 3.98 -13.81 -25.46
CA LYS A 558 5.31 -14.40 -25.68
C LYS A 558 5.87 -14.12 -27.09
N GLY A 559 5.09 -13.47 -27.96
CA GLY A 559 5.51 -13.12 -29.33
C GLY A 559 5.85 -14.32 -30.19
N ARG A 560 5.15 -15.44 -30.02
CA ARG A 560 5.46 -16.69 -30.74
C ARG A 560 5.24 -16.61 -32.24
N ARG A 561 4.34 -15.71 -32.70
CA ARG A 561 3.96 -15.54 -34.08
C ARG A 561 3.70 -14.08 -34.41
N ILE A 562 4.15 -13.66 -35.58
CA ILE A 562 3.66 -12.41 -36.19
C ILE A 562 2.28 -12.75 -36.79
N PRO A 563 1.20 -12.01 -36.39
CA PRO A 563 -0.14 -12.33 -36.83
C PRO A 563 -0.34 -12.02 -38.33
N GLU A 564 -0.74 -13.01 -39.10
CA GLU A 564 -1.16 -12.84 -40.51
C GLU A 564 -2.58 -12.23 -40.56
N LEU A 565 -3.47 -12.79 -39.74
CA LEU A 565 -4.85 -12.29 -39.53
C LEU A 565 -4.95 -11.51 -38.23
N SER A 566 -5.98 -10.69 -38.12
CA SER A 566 -6.26 -9.96 -36.88
C SER A 566 -6.46 -10.93 -35.70
N ASN A 567 -5.68 -10.69 -34.63
CA ASN A 567 -5.78 -11.46 -33.39
C ASN A 567 -6.37 -10.62 -32.23
N ILE A 568 -6.65 -9.34 -32.49
CA ILE A 568 -7.30 -8.42 -31.56
C ILE A 568 -8.57 -7.89 -32.22
N PHE A 569 -9.74 -8.16 -31.64
CA PHE A 569 -11.05 -7.69 -32.09
C PHE A 569 -11.61 -6.72 -31.06
N VAL A 570 -11.78 -5.45 -31.45
CA VAL A 570 -12.25 -4.36 -30.58
C VAL A 570 -13.69 -3.99 -30.97
N TYR A 571 -14.63 -4.12 -30.06
CA TYR A 571 -16.07 -3.88 -30.29
C TYR A 571 -16.49 -2.50 -29.77
N ASP A 572 -16.88 -1.59 -30.64
CA ASP A 572 -17.47 -0.31 -30.29
C ASP A 572 -18.99 -0.42 -30.12
N ASN A 573 -19.40 -1.09 -29.05
CA ASN A 573 -20.80 -1.19 -28.64
C ASN A 573 -21.19 -0.16 -27.56
N LYS A 574 -20.27 0.77 -27.24
CA LYS A 574 -20.41 1.84 -26.23
C LYS A 574 -20.67 1.36 -24.81
N ASN A 575 -20.53 0.08 -24.51
CA ASN A 575 -20.67 -0.43 -23.15
C ASN A 575 -19.53 0.14 -22.28
N GLY A 576 -19.90 0.74 -21.14
CA GLY A 576 -18.95 1.37 -20.22
C GLY A 576 -18.54 2.81 -20.57
N SER A 577 -18.90 3.35 -21.76
CA SER A 577 -18.66 4.76 -22.10
C SER A 577 -19.52 5.66 -21.21
N GLY A 578 -18.92 6.71 -20.63
CA GLY A 578 -19.57 7.64 -19.70
C GLY A 578 -19.87 7.08 -18.31
N SER A 579 -19.74 5.76 -18.08
CA SER A 579 -20.00 5.12 -16.78
C SER A 579 -18.77 4.53 -16.10
N ILE A 580 -17.90 3.85 -16.86
CA ILE A 580 -16.64 3.26 -16.42
C ILE A 580 -15.46 4.09 -16.94
N TYR A 581 -15.52 4.45 -18.24
CA TYR A 581 -14.52 5.25 -18.91
C TYR A 581 -15.10 6.63 -19.20
N GLU A 582 -14.31 7.68 -18.99
CA GLU A 582 -14.69 9.04 -19.38
C GLU A 582 -14.96 9.09 -20.89
N GLU A 583 -16.13 9.59 -21.28
CA GLU A 583 -16.59 9.53 -22.67
C GLU A 583 -15.63 10.20 -23.65
N ASN A 584 -15.07 11.34 -23.27
CA ASN A 584 -14.11 12.07 -24.11
C ASN A 584 -12.85 11.26 -24.37
N LEU A 585 -12.30 10.58 -23.36
CA LEU A 585 -11.14 9.73 -23.49
C LEU A 585 -11.46 8.47 -24.30
N TYR A 586 -12.63 7.86 -24.08
CA TYR A 586 -13.13 6.72 -24.85
C TYR A 586 -13.22 7.06 -26.34
N GLN A 587 -13.93 8.14 -26.71
CA GLN A 587 -14.11 8.55 -28.11
C GLN A 587 -12.78 8.90 -28.78
N ARG A 588 -11.91 9.60 -28.06
CA ARG A 588 -10.58 9.92 -28.54
C ARG A 588 -9.71 8.66 -28.77
N SER A 589 -9.78 7.71 -27.86
CA SER A 589 -9.07 6.42 -28.00
C SER A 589 -9.52 5.68 -29.23
N LEU A 590 -10.84 5.59 -29.47
CA LEU A 590 -11.38 4.96 -30.67
C LEU A 590 -10.97 5.71 -31.96
N GLU A 591 -11.08 7.05 -31.98
CA GLU A 591 -10.69 7.86 -33.16
C GLU A 591 -9.22 7.61 -33.55
N LYS A 592 -8.32 7.57 -32.58
CA LYS A 592 -6.89 7.37 -32.87
C LYS A 592 -6.57 5.92 -33.20
N LEU A 593 -7.31 4.94 -32.64
CA LEU A 593 -7.13 3.53 -32.96
C LEU A 593 -7.43 3.19 -34.43
N LYS A 594 -8.39 3.88 -35.06
CA LYS A 594 -8.74 3.70 -36.50
C LYS A 594 -7.56 3.79 -37.44
N LYS A 595 -6.51 4.53 -37.08
CA LYS A 595 -5.28 4.65 -37.88
C LYS A 595 -4.46 3.34 -37.95
N TYR A 596 -4.72 2.43 -37.02
CA TYR A 596 -3.97 1.20 -36.85
C TYR A 596 -4.84 -0.05 -37.13
N GLU A 597 -6.03 0.15 -37.71
CA GLU A 597 -6.94 -0.92 -38.08
C GLU A 597 -6.33 -1.73 -39.23
N ASP A 598 -6.39 -3.07 -39.12
CA ASP A 598 -5.94 -4.07 -40.09
C ASP A 598 -4.45 -4.02 -40.50
N ILE A 599 -3.63 -3.28 -39.74
CA ILE A 599 -2.17 -3.28 -39.89
C ILE A 599 -1.49 -3.92 -38.69
N LEU A 600 -0.24 -4.34 -38.87
CA LEU A 600 0.59 -4.79 -37.77
C LEU A 600 0.87 -3.64 -36.81
N PHE A 601 0.55 -3.82 -35.55
CA PHE A 601 0.59 -2.78 -34.51
C PHE A 601 1.84 -2.98 -33.63
N SER A 602 2.96 -2.32 -34.03
CA SER A 602 4.25 -2.39 -33.35
C SER A 602 4.23 -1.64 -32.00
N GLU A 603 5.20 -1.91 -31.13
CA GLU A 603 5.31 -1.23 -29.82
C GLU A 603 5.52 0.29 -30.00
N LYS A 604 6.34 0.72 -30.95
CA LYS A 604 6.48 2.13 -31.34
C LYS A 604 5.15 2.77 -31.73
N GLN A 605 4.32 2.08 -32.50
CA GLN A 605 2.99 2.58 -32.88
C GLN A 605 2.04 2.64 -31.70
N LYS A 606 2.13 1.70 -30.74
CA LYS A 606 1.37 1.74 -29.47
C LYS A 606 1.76 2.95 -28.62
N THR A 607 3.05 3.23 -28.49
CA THR A 607 3.54 4.44 -27.83
C THR A 607 3.02 5.70 -28.54
N LYS A 608 3.07 5.74 -29.86
CA LYS A 608 2.53 6.85 -30.65
C LYS A 608 1.02 7.01 -30.44
N TYR A 609 0.27 5.92 -30.45
CA TYR A 609 -1.17 5.91 -30.16
C TYR A 609 -1.47 6.48 -28.77
N MET A 610 -0.74 6.02 -27.74
CA MET A 610 -0.87 6.54 -26.38
C MET A 610 -0.57 8.03 -26.31
N ASN A 611 0.52 8.47 -26.93
CA ASN A 611 0.92 9.87 -26.98
C ASN A 611 -0.12 10.76 -27.69
N GLU A 612 -0.74 10.29 -28.77
CA GLU A 612 -1.80 11.02 -29.46
C GLU A 612 -3.10 11.11 -28.63
N VAL A 613 -3.45 10.08 -27.86
CA VAL A 613 -4.62 10.08 -27.00
C VAL A 613 -4.42 10.98 -25.78
N TYR A 614 -3.31 10.82 -25.06
CA TYR A 614 -3.06 11.49 -23.78
C TYR A 614 -2.19 12.75 -23.90
N ARG A 615 -2.15 13.36 -25.09
CA ARG A 615 -1.50 14.67 -25.29
C ARG A 615 -2.17 15.72 -24.43
N THR A 616 -1.40 16.45 -23.64
CA THR A 616 -1.89 17.36 -22.60
C THR A 616 -2.87 18.42 -23.13
N GLU A 617 -2.56 19.06 -24.26
CA GLU A 617 -3.45 20.08 -24.85
C GLU A 617 -4.82 19.49 -25.25
N ALA A 618 -4.84 18.20 -25.56
CA ALA A 618 -6.04 17.55 -26.02
C ALA A 618 -6.95 17.05 -24.90
N ILE A 619 -6.39 16.82 -23.71
CA ILE A 619 -7.13 16.29 -22.56
C ILE A 619 -7.29 17.27 -21.40
N ARG A 620 -6.81 18.52 -21.52
CA ARG A 620 -6.96 19.55 -20.46
C ARG A 620 -8.39 19.75 -19.96
N ASN A 621 -9.37 19.55 -20.83
CA ASN A 621 -10.80 19.70 -20.50
C ASN A 621 -11.44 18.39 -19.99
N THR A 622 -10.70 17.31 -19.90
CA THR A 622 -11.20 16.03 -19.38
C THR A 622 -11.26 16.03 -17.85
N GLU A 623 -12.12 15.18 -17.29
CA GLU A 623 -12.17 14.95 -15.85
C GLU A 623 -10.84 14.34 -15.35
N TYR A 624 -10.23 13.45 -16.14
CA TYR A 624 -8.94 12.85 -15.85
C TYR A 624 -7.87 13.90 -15.53
N TYR A 625 -7.66 14.88 -16.44
CA TYR A 625 -6.66 15.93 -16.25
C TYR A 625 -6.97 16.81 -15.04
N ARG A 626 -8.22 17.33 -14.99
CA ARG A 626 -8.64 18.24 -13.91
C ARG A 626 -8.49 17.59 -12.55
N LYS A 627 -8.86 16.31 -12.41
CA LYS A 627 -8.78 15.59 -11.14
C LYS A 627 -7.35 15.41 -10.65
N ILE A 628 -6.38 15.18 -11.55
CA ILE A 628 -4.95 15.17 -11.20
C ILE A 628 -4.53 16.55 -10.70
N GLN A 629 -4.82 17.59 -11.47
CA GLN A 629 -4.47 18.98 -11.13
C GLN A 629 -5.06 19.40 -9.79
N ASP A 630 -6.37 19.26 -9.60
CA ASP A 630 -7.08 19.65 -8.38
C ASP A 630 -6.52 18.90 -7.14
N CYS A 631 -6.18 17.63 -7.29
CA CYS A 631 -5.57 16.86 -6.20
C CYS A 631 -4.16 17.35 -5.87
N MET A 632 -3.34 17.64 -6.88
CA MET A 632 -1.97 18.16 -6.66
C MET A 632 -2.01 19.53 -5.96
N GLU A 633 -2.90 20.42 -6.37
CA GLU A 633 -3.12 21.71 -5.72
C GLU A 633 -3.59 21.51 -4.27
N LYS A 634 -4.59 20.68 -4.06
CA LYS A 634 -5.12 20.36 -2.72
C LYS A 634 -4.03 19.80 -1.80
N PHE A 635 -3.18 18.87 -2.26
CA PHE A 635 -2.13 18.29 -1.42
C PHE A 635 -1.11 19.34 -0.96
N SER A 636 -0.87 20.39 -1.75
CA SER A 636 0.00 21.50 -1.33
C SER A 636 -0.60 22.36 -0.22
N GLU A 637 -1.94 22.36 -0.08
CA GLU A 637 -2.69 23.18 0.86
C GLU A 637 -3.14 22.45 2.13
N ILE A 638 -3.07 21.10 2.17
CA ILE A 638 -3.48 20.30 3.33
C ILE A 638 -2.69 20.72 4.58
N HIS A 639 -3.44 21.05 5.64
CA HIS A 639 -2.85 21.29 6.94
C HIS A 639 -2.49 19.95 7.66
N PRO A 640 -1.36 19.91 8.40
CA PRO A 640 -1.03 18.75 9.21
C PRO A 640 -2.15 18.37 10.18
N ALA A 641 -2.37 17.08 10.35
CA ALA A 641 -3.43 16.52 11.20
C ALA A 641 -4.87 16.93 10.80
N GLU A 642 -5.08 17.48 9.59
CA GLU A 642 -6.43 17.72 9.05
C GLU A 642 -7.15 16.40 8.81
N TYR A 643 -6.42 15.40 8.33
CA TYR A 643 -6.94 14.04 8.11
C TYR A 643 -6.57 13.11 9.26
N THR A 644 -7.50 12.25 9.65
CA THR A 644 -7.21 11.08 10.48
C THR A 644 -6.59 9.96 9.63
N LEU A 645 -5.98 8.95 10.26
CA LEU A 645 -5.45 7.77 9.56
C LEU A 645 -6.51 7.04 8.73
N SER A 646 -7.76 7.01 9.21
CA SER A 646 -8.88 6.37 8.49
C SER A 646 -9.35 7.17 7.26
N GLU A 647 -9.11 8.47 7.24
CA GLU A 647 -9.46 9.38 6.14
C GLU A 647 -8.31 9.53 5.13
N ALA A 648 -7.07 9.29 5.54
CA ALA A 648 -5.88 9.35 4.71
C ALA A 648 -5.82 8.16 3.71
N LYS A 649 -6.80 8.09 2.80
CA LYS A 649 -6.92 7.02 1.82
C LYS A 649 -6.41 7.47 0.46
N VAL A 650 -5.44 6.74 -0.09
CA VAL A 650 -4.91 6.97 -1.44
C VAL A 650 -6.00 6.72 -2.48
N ARG A 651 -6.77 5.64 -2.31
CA ARG A 651 -7.91 5.29 -3.19
C ARG A 651 -9.23 5.51 -2.47
N ASP A 652 -10.16 6.14 -3.16
CA ASP A 652 -11.54 6.30 -2.68
C ASP A 652 -12.39 5.09 -3.12
N ILE A 653 -12.06 3.90 -2.62
CA ILE A 653 -12.82 2.68 -2.90
C ILE A 653 -14.00 2.64 -1.95
N LYS A 654 -15.16 3.06 -2.45
CA LYS A 654 -16.44 2.96 -1.73
C LYS A 654 -17.06 1.59 -2.01
N SER A 655 -16.67 0.59 -1.25
CA SER A 655 -17.24 -0.75 -1.31
C SER A 655 -17.66 -1.23 0.07
N ILE A 656 -18.64 -2.12 0.10
CA ILE A 656 -19.00 -2.91 1.28
C ILE A 656 -18.58 -4.36 1.04
N THR A 657 -18.26 -5.04 2.12
CA THR A 657 -17.92 -6.46 2.11
C THR A 657 -19.21 -7.25 2.30
N VAL A 658 -19.51 -8.16 1.37
CA VAL A 658 -20.72 -8.97 1.44
C VAL A 658 -20.40 -10.46 1.42
N ILE A 659 -21.31 -11.25 2.03
CA ILE A 659 -21.34 -12.70 1.97
C ILE A 659 -22.72 -13.15 1.45
N PRO A 660 -22.82 -14.07 0.45
CA PRO A 660 -24.09 -14.67 0.05
C PRO A 660 -24.72 -15.46 1.19
N ASP A 661 -26.04 -15.42 1.32
CA ASP A 661 -26.78 -16.09 2.39
C ASP A 661 -26.48 -17.59 2.45
N THR A 662 -26.41 -18.27 1.31
CA THR A 662 -26.08 -19.70 1.24
C THR A 662 -24.71 -20.01 1.83
N ILE A 663 -23.70 -19.19 1.52
CA ILE A 663 -22.34 -19.34 2.05
C ILE A 663 -22.30 -19.00 3.56
N TYR A 664 -23.07 -17.99 3.98
CA TYR A 664 -23.17 -17.63 5.40
C TYR A 664 -23.76 -18.80 6.22
N GLU A 665 -24.87 -19.39 5.75
CA GLU A 665 -25.55 -20.49 6.45
C GLU A 665 -24.67 -21.73 6.62
N GLU A 666 -23.81 -22.02 5.64
CA GLU A 666 -22.83 -23.11 5.71
C GLU A 666 -21.67 -22.82 6.70
N ASN A 667 -21.47 -21.57 7.11
CA ASN A 667 -20.30 -21.14 7.89
C ASN A 667 -20.64 -20.34 9.14
N GLN A 668 -21.87 -20.44 9.69
CA GLN A 668 -22.33 -19.68 10.86
C GLN A 668 -21.41 -19.83 12.07
N GLU A 669 -20.88 -21.04 12.29
CA GLU A 669 -19.97 -21.33 13.41
C GLU A 669 -18.74 -20.40 13.46
N LEU A 670 -18.19 -20.00 12.29
CA LEU A 670 -17.06 -19.07 12.23
C LEU A 670 -17.43 -17.66 12.69
N PHE A 671 -18.67 -17.23 12.41
CA PHE A 671 -19.18 -15.93 12.86
C PHE A 671 -19.47 -15.92 14.36
N GLU A 672 -19.92 -17.02 14.92
CA GLU A 672 -20.12 -17.19 16.37
C GLU A 672 -18.74 -17.26 17.08
N GLU A 673 -17.78 -18.00 16.54
CA GLU A 673 -16.45 -18.15 17.11
C GLU A 673 -15.70 -16.79 17.19
N VAL A 674 -15.80 -15.92 16.17
CA VAL A 674 -15.10 -14.61 16.16
C VAL A 674 -15.59 -13.66 17.26
N GLU A 675 -16.83 -13.84 17.75
CA GLU A 675 -17.43 -13.04 18.83
C GLU A 675 -16.93 -13.45 20.23
N ASP A 676 -16.29 -14.61 20.36
CA ASP A 676 -15.76 -15.04 21.65
C ASP A 676 -14.66 -14.08 22.14
N ARG A 677 -14.93 -13.43 23.26
CA ARG A 677 -14.03 -12.45 23.90
C ARG A 677 -12.76 -13.08 24.46
N TYR A 678 -12.77 -14.38 24.68
CA TYR A 678 -11.66 -15.12 25.30
C TYR A 678 -10.67 -15.71 24.28
N LEU A 679 -10.95 -15.64 22.99
CA LEU A 679 -10.02 -16.06 21.97
C LEU A 679 -8.74 -15.22 21.93
N SER A 680 -7.61 -15.86 21.66
CA SER A 680 -6.36 -15.16 21.41
C SER A 680 -6.47 -14.26 20.18
N LYS A 681 -5.61 -13.25 20.12
CA LYS A 681 -5.57 -12.33 18.95
C LYS A 681 -5.24 -13.09 17.67
N GLU A 682 -4.36 -14.09 17.77
CA GLU A 682 -3.93 -14.96 16.68
C GLU A 682 -5.12 -15.75 16.13
N ARG A 683 -5.87 -16.42 17.01
CA ARG A 683 -7.03 -17.20 16.59
C ARG A 683 -8.14 -16.33 15.98
N LYS A 684 -8.40 -15.15 16.54
CA LYS A 684 -9.34 -14.18 15.94
C LYS A 684 -8.93 -13.76 14.55
N GLN A 685 -7.64 -13.54 14.32
CA GLN A 685 -7.15 -13.16 13.00
C GLN A 685 -7.24 -14.31 11.99
N GLU A 686 -6.95 -15.56 12.42
CA GLU A 686 -7.15 -16.74 11.58
C GLU A 686 -8.60 -16.85 11.12
N ILE A 687 -9.56 -16.70 12.05
CA ILE A 687 -10.99 -16.74 11.73
C ILE A 687 -11.36 -15.60 10.78
N ARG A 688 -10.93 -14.38 11.06
CA ARG A 688 -11.16 -13.23 10.17
C ARG A 688 -10.61 -13.47 8.76
N THR A 689 -9.45 -14.10 8.65
CA THR A 689 -8.88 -14.46 7.35
C THR A 689 -9.77 -15.48 6.62
N LYS A 690 -10.27 -16.50 7.30
CA LYS A 690 -11.22 -17.47 6.73
C LYS A 690 -12.52 -16.79 6.30
N LEU A 691 -13.08 -15.90 7.13
CA LEU A 691 -14.27 -15.13 6.80
C LEU A 691 -14.05 -14.24 5.57
N GLN A 692 -12.89 -13.61 5.45
CA GLN A 692 -12.54 -12.82 4.25
C GLN A 692 -12.50 -13.65 2.97
N ASP A 693 -12.07 -14.92 3.04
CA ASP A 693 -12.07 -15.82 1.87
C ASP A 693 -13.50 -16.17 1.40
N LEU A 694 -14.50 -16.06 2.28
CA LEU A 694 -15.93 -16.31 1.99
C LEU A 694 -16.68 -15.06 1.52
N THR A 695 -16.00 -13.94 1.34
CA THR A 695 -16.63 -12.65 1.04
C THR A 695 -16.17 -12.07 -0.28
N MET A 696 -16.89 -11.05 -0.74
CA MET A 696 -16.51 -10.20 -1.87
C MET A 696 -16.82 -8.73 -1.59
N GLY A 697 -16.13 -7.81 -2.27
CA GLY A 697 -16.42 -6.38 -2.23
C GLY A 697 -17.43 -5.98 -3.32
N ILE A 698 -18.45 -5.21 -2.95
CA ILE A 698 -19.40 -4.63 -3.91
C ILE A 698 -19.35 -3.10 -3.78
N ASN A 699 -19.31 -2.40 -4.94
CA ASN A 699 -19.29 -0.94 -4.95
C ASN A 699 -20.59 -0.38 -4.35
N LEU A 700 -20.50 0.63 -3.49
CA LEU A 700 -21.64 1.27 -2.83
C LEU A 700 -22.69 1.79 -3.82
N ARG A 701 -22.29 2.35 -4.98
CA ARG A 701 -23.25 2.79 -6.01
C ARG A 701 -24.09 1.63 -6.52
N THR A 702 -23.48 0.47 -6.70
CA THR A 702 -24.19 -0.76 -7.09
C THR A 702 -25.16 -1.21 -6.00
N CYS A 703 -24.76 -1.10 -4.72
CA CYS A 703 -25.64 -1.42 -3.59
C CYS A 703 -26.86 -0.50 -3.52
N PHE A 704 -26.68 0.81 -3.77
CA PHE A 704 -27.79 1.76 -3.81
C PHE A 704 -28.78 1.49 -4.96
N GLY A 705 -28.34 0.90 -6.06
CA GLY A 705 -29.20 0.44 -7.15
C GLY A 705 -30.05 -0.79 -6.79
N HIS A 706 -29.68 -1.50 -5.72
CA HIS A 706 -30.33 -2.75 -5.28
C HIS A 706 -30.54 -2.77 -3.75
N PRO A 707 -31.32 -1.83 -3.18
CA PRO A 707 -31.36 -1.60 -1.73
C PRO A 707 -31.94 -2.74 -0.90
N ASP A 708 -32.75 -3.62 -1.53
CA ASP A 708 -33.47 -4.69 -0.85
C ASP A 708 -32.74 -6.05 -0.88
N GLY A 709 -31.57 -6.13 -1.45
CA GLY A 709 -30.82 -7.40 -1.61
C GLY A 709 -29.59 -7.51 -0.69
N ILE A 710 -29.27 -6.48 0.08
CA ILE A 710 -28.10 -6.45 0.97
C ILE A 710 -28.54 -5.92 2.33
N ASP A 711 -28.22 -6.63 3.38
CA ASP A 711 -28.56 -6.25 4.75
C ASP A 711 -27.82 -4.96 5.15
N LYS A 712 -28.55 -4.02 5.78
CA LYS A 712 -28.00 -2.74 6.24
C LYS A 712 -27.05 -2.90 7.43
N ALA A 713 -27.29 -3.90 8.27
CA ALA A 713 -26.47 -4.20 9.43
C ALA A 713 -25.37 -5.21 9.05
N ALA A 714 -24.17 -4.99 9.56
CA ALA A 714 -23.11 -5.97 9.48
C ALA A 714 -23.35 -7.12 10.49
N ILE A 715 -22.76 -8.28 10.23
CA ILE A 715 -22.88 -9.46 11.07
C ILE A 715 -22.00 -9.31 12.31
N GLY A 716 -22.62 -9.25 13.48
CA GLY A 716 -21.91 -9.19 14.77
C GLY A 716 -20.90 -8.03 14.86
N SER A 717 -19.67 -8.33 15.24
CA SER A 717 -18.54 -7.38 15.35
C SER A 717 -17.72 -7.26 14.04
N THR A 718 -18.20 -7.87 12.94
CA THR A 718 -17.53 -7.82 11.64
C THR A 718 -18.00 -6.61 10.82
N ASP A 719 -17.33 -6.35 9.69
CA ASP A 719 -17.75 -5.40 8.65
C ASP A 719 -18.40 -6.10 7.43
N ILE A 720 -18.85 -7.34 7.62
CA ILE A 720 -19.44 -8.19 6.58
C ILE A 720 -20.96 -8.07 6.63
N HIS A 721 -21.59 -7.81 5.47
CA HIS A 721 -23.03 -7.74 5.30
C HIS A 721 -23.55 -8.98 4.57
N ARG A 722 -24.74 -9.46 4.94
CA ARG A 722 -25.40 -10.56 4.21
C ARG A 722 -26.02 -10.04 2.90
N THR A 723 -26.05 -10.90 1.89
CA THR A 723 -26.77 -10.61 0.65
C THR A 723 -27.67 -11.78 0.23
N GLN A 724 -28.92 -11.44 -0.10
CA GLN A 724 -29.96 -12.38 -0.56
C GLN A 724 -29.88 -12.66 -2.07
N PHE A 725 -28.94 -12.05 -2.78
CA PHE A 725 -28.76 -12.31 -4.21
C PHE A 725 -28.19 -13.70 -4.45
N VAL A 726 -28.65 -14.31 -5.54
CA VAL A 726 -28.18 -15.63 -5.99
C VAL A 726 -26.68 -15.62 -6.20
N TYR A 727 -26.01 -16.63 -5.67
CA TYR A 727 -24.60 -16.89 -5.89
C TYR A 727 -24.40 -18.25 -6.54
N GLU A 728 -23.74 -18.29 -7.69
CA GLU A 728 -23.53 -19.51 -8.47
C GLU A 728 -22.04 -19.76 -8.66
N PHE A 729 -21.57 -20.87 -8.11
CA PHE A 729 -20.23 -21.38 -8.38
C PHE A 729 -20.17 -22.87 -8.03
N ASP A 730 -19.66 -23.67 -8.94
CA ASP A 730 -19.35 -25.07 -8.75
C ASP A 730 -17.82 -25.24 -8.67
N CYS A 731 -17.33 -25.66 -7.51
CA CYS A 731 -15.91 -25.80 -7.24
C CYS A 731 -15.26 -27.01 -7.94
N GLU A 732 -16.04 -28.00 -8.40
CA GLU A 732 -15.51 -29.17 -9.12
C GLU A 732 -15.26 -28.84 -10.59
N THR A 733 -16.20 -28.16 -11.22
CA THR A 733 -16.12 -27.76 -12.64
C THR A 733 -15.49 -26.38 -12.84
N LEU A 734 -15.36 -25.60 -11.78
CA LEU A 734 -14.94 -24.19 -11.78
C LEU A 734 -15.80 -23.31 -12.69
N GLN A 735 -17.10 -23.59 -12.71
CA GLN A 735 -18.08 -22.89 -13.51
C GLN A 735 -19.12 -22.21 -12.63
N GLY A 736 -19.72 -21.16 -13.14
CA GLY A 736 -20.74 -20.37 -12.45
C GLY A 736 -20.67 -18.90 -12.86
N ARG A 737 -21.69 -18.15 -12.44
CA ARG A 737 -21.83 -16.72 -12.78
C ARG A 737 -21.40 -15.79 -11.64
N GLY A 738 -21.03 -16.32 -10.46
CA GLY A 738 -20.80 -15.53 -9.27
C GLY A 738 -22.09 -14.90 -8.74
N LEU A 739 -22.01 -13.73 -8.11
CA LEU A 739 -23.18 -13.04 -7.55
C LEU A 739 -23.99 -12.33 -8.65
N LEU A 740 -25.28 -12.62 -8.69
CA LEU A 740 -26.26 -12.11 -9.66
C LEU A 740 -27.06 -10.97 -9.01
N LEU A 741 -26.70 -9.74 -9.28
CA LEU A 741 -27.42 -8.58 -8.75
C LEU A 741 -28.79 -8.45 -9.42
N GLY A 742 -29.85 -8.38 -8.61
CA GLY A 742 -31.24 -8.30 -9.06
C GLY A 742 -31.98 -9.64 -9.07
N GLU A 743 -31.28 -10.76 -9.03
CA GLU A 743 -31.87 -12.09 -8.85
C GLU A 743 -31.78 -12.47 -7.38
N LYS A 744 -32.93 -12.60 -6.70
CA LYS A 744 -32.97 -13.09 -5.31
C LYS A 744 -33.05 -14.61 -5.31
N ALA A 745 -32.31 -15.22 -4.40
CA ALA A 745 -32.54 -16.65 -4.12
C ALA A 745 -33.99 -16.84 -3.65
N ASP A 746 -34.73 -17.69 -4.31
CA ASP A 746 -36.03 -18.09 -3.80
C ASP A 746 -35.81 -18.64 -2.40
N SER A 747 -36.57 -18.11 -1.46
CA SER A 747 -36.56 -18.62 -0.10
C SER A 747 -37.11 -20.04 -0.15
N ILE A 748 -36.23 -21.01 -0.32
CA ILE A 748 -36.55 -22.44 -0.13
C ILE A 748 -36.65 -22.65 1.37
N PHE A 749 -37.75 -22.15 1.96
CA PHE A 749 -38.28 -22.61 3.24
C PHE A 749 -39.80 -22.51 3.19
N LEU A 750 -40.41 -23.63 2.86
CA LEU A 750 -41.66 -24.04 3.40
C LEU A 750 -41.42 -25.00 4.56
#